data_6afd5744cfeba96e9b4b78672f3b7525
#
_entry.id   6afd5744cfeba96e9b4b78672f3b7525
#
_cell.length_a   1.000
_cell.length_b   1.000
_cell.length_c   1.000
_cell.angle_alpha   90.00
_cell.angle_beta   90.00
_cell.angle_gamma   90.00
#
_symmetry.space_group_name_H-M   'P 1'
#
loop_
_entity.id
_entity.type
_entity.pdbx_description
1 polymer ?
#
loop_
_entity_poly.entity_id
_entity_poly.type
_entity_poly.pdbx_seq_one_letter_code
_entity_poly.pdbx_strand_id
1 'polypeptide(L)'
;MKSYYSTYITLRSLCAGMLFCGVTIAASASSDSGNASLSALEIKVDGHNIVDGFSSETAVYNVEADASLPTLAAFSAAPVASDAIVDISVNGSTLTNHSVAQLVKGDNLVSFKVVSGDATKTYTVKITPASNERTMYFKGDWGETPYAYVYSESSSTTEHAGAWPGTAMTEAANGWYSYVLPEAADQNARVIFNTGNDGNNRYPADMQPGIQLNFPGKEGWYLLSDKKWYSENPEGPQKPSISVSPAGGRVKGTGFITISFSNDPTSVSGSFNGRELSLSTTSATRLNVSDYLNDGESATLSVSASNQEGEATFSATYNRDDSQPVTTLTGDHRELSIYQVMVGSFQHGEGGASGYTDMWGPEGHRKNGNLRGIINSLDYIKELGMNALWMTPVFDSTNGQGGEKLQATGYFCTNYFKIDPKFGTEEEFDELVAEAHSRGIYVILDGVFGHHGGVTAPSPEGRYIDTKAGTANVRGSDAGNIAYPGSLEYFKEVIRYWMNRGVDGWRLDQCYQVYQGGHNYWYDLRLEVEAVCQERKNRGEEWGTLGFMVGEDWTSAGGITVTQQDGLKSVMDFDGKDNLVGLSAGVGSVGWYLSTDAAGRGYRDAGVNPTIFLSNHDTARVGDFVDINSDVEGLMTRHAAVACYSGPTCTYYGDEIGDKHGNGNSDNWARTSGRLDGFNANEQRLHDYVAKVFNARAENPALWRGSVSRDQRANDLEVITKTDAETGNTVVVIFSQKDQNVSIGGTGEDLINGGTVSGSVNVSAWVPAFIRMQ
;
A
#
# COMPACT_ATOMS: atom_id res chain seq x y z
N MET A 1 -46.91 -0.10 -25.68
CA MET A 1 -47.11 -1.27 -26.55
C MET A 1 -45.88 -2.13 -26.46
N LYS A 2 -46.01 -3.16 -25.72
CA LYS A 2 -45.71 -4.59 -25.94
C LYS A 2 -44.55 -4.90 -26.92
N SER A 3 -43.51 -5.59 -26.48
CA SER A 3 -43.44 -7.04 -26.67
C SER A 3 -42.25 -7.67 -25.93
N TYR A 4 -42.54 -8.72 -25.18
CA TYR A 4 -41.63 -9.68 -24.58
C TYR A 4 -40.95 -10.55 -25.65
N TYR A 5 -39.67 -10.91 -25.47
CA TYR A 5 -39.12 -12.13 -26.03
C TYR A 5 -38.44 -12.97 -24.94
N SER A 6 -39.08 -14.10 -24.67
CA SER A 6 -38.56 -15.22 -23.92
C SER A 6 -37.76 -16.10 -24.85
N THR A 7 -36.54 -16.46 -24.46
CA THR A 7 -35.76 -17.48 -25.21
C THR A 7 -35.55 -18.68 -24.29
N TYR A 8 -36.25 -19.75 -24.59
CA TYR A 8 -36.02 -21.08 -24.04
C TYR A 8 -34.77 -21.72 -24.67
N ILE A 9 -33.83 -22.18 -23.81
CA ILE A 9 -32.75 -23.06 -24.23
C ILE A 9 -33.10 -24.49 -23.83
N THR A 10 -33.26 -25.32 -24.84
CA THR A 10 -33.50 -26.77 -24.70
C THR A 10 -32.20 -27.52 -24.51
N LEU A 11 -32.03 -28.23 -23.42
CA LEU A 11 -30.96 -29.22 -23.24
C LEU A 11 -31.24 -30.46 -24.10
N ARG A 12 -30.34 -30.81 -24.99
CA ARG A 12 -30.30 -32.14 -25.67
C ARG A 12 -29.30 -33.02 -24.92
N SER A 13 -29.84 -34.20 -24.51
CA SER A 13 -29.07 -35.34 -24.02
C SER A 13 -28.14 -35.88 -25.10
N LEU A 14 -26.88 -36.14 -24.74
CA LEU A 14 -26.03 -37.06 -25.48
C LEU A 14 -25.76 -38.30 -24.62
N CYS A 15 -26.39 -39.42 -25.00
CA CYS A 15 -25.99 -40.76 -24.58
C CYS A 15 -24.82 -41.22 -25.46
N ALA A 16 -23.70 -41.60 -24.87
CA ALA A 16 -22.69 -42.41 -25.50
C ALA A 16 -22.47 -43.68 -24.66
N GLY A 17 -22.71 -44.82 -25.28
CA GLY A 17 -22.66 -46.11 -24.66
C GLY A 17 -21.24 -46.59 -24.33
N MET A 18 -21.13 -47.40 -23.28
CA MET A 18 -19.98 -48.23 -23.03
C MET A 18 -20.39 -49.70 -22.90
N LEU A 19 -19.61 -50.48 -23.58
CA LEU A 19 -19.67 -51.93 -23.75
C LEU A 19 -19.58 -52.66 -22.41
N PHE A 20 -20.47 -53.65 -22.25
CA PHE A 20 -20.37 -54.67 -21.23
C PHE A 20 -19.27 -55.69 -21.56
N CYS A 21 -18.33 -55.87 -20.62
CA CYS A 21 -17.52 -57.09 -20.57
C CYS A 21 -17.87 -57.82 -19.28
N GLY A 22 -18.58 -58.93 -19.43
CA GLY A 22 -19.02 -59.74 -18.34
C GLY A 22 -17.88 -60.56 -17.71
N VAL A 23 -17.79 -60.54 -16.43
CA VAL A 23 -17.09 -61.56 -15.60
C VAL A 23 -18.08 -62.01 -14.51
N THR A 24 -18.54 -63.23 -14.64
CA THR A 24 -19.31 -63.95 -13.62
C THR A 24 -18.37 -64.36 -12.49
N ILE A 25 -18.55 -63.82 -11.30
CA ILE A 25 -17.99 -64.37 -10.05
C ILE A 25 -19.15 -64.76 -9.13
N ALA A 26 -19.12 -66.02 -8.70
CA ALA A 26 -20.11 -66.63 -7.87
C ALA A 26 -20.24 -65.93 -6.51
N ALA A 27 -21.48 -65.64 -6.12
CA ALA A 27 -21.82 -65.05 -4.82
C ALA A 27 -21.67 -66.15 -3.75
N SER A 28 -20.81 -65.92 -2.78
CA SER A 28 -20.93 -66.45 -1.44
C SER A 28 -21.71 -65.43 -0.62
N ALA A 29 -22.91 -65.80 -0.20
CA ALA A 29 -23.73 -64.97 0.68
C ALA A 29 -23.06 -64.94 2.10
N SER A 30 -22.42 -63.85 2.41
CA SER A 30 -22.21 -63.40 3.79
C SER A 30 -23.31 -62.40 4.09
N SER A 31 -23.97 -62.51 5.19
CA SER A 31 -24.95 -61.55 5.74
C SER A 31 -24.19 -60.25 6.06
N ASP A 32 -24.12 -59.38 5.09
CA ASP A 32 -23.56 -58.03 5.29
C ASP A 32 -24.63 -57.19 6.00
N SER A 33 -24.38 -56.86 7.25
CA SER A 33 -25.10 -55.80 7.93
C SER A 33 -24.80 -54.53 7.17
N GLY A 34 -25.77 -54.01 6.42
CA GLY A 34 -25.61 -52.89 5.50
C GLY A 34 -24.87 -51.71 6.14
N ASN A 35 -23.99 -51.07 5.41
CA ASN A 35 -23.28 -49.87 5.85
C ASN A 35 -23.97 -48.60 5.32
N ALA A 36 -24.76 -47.98 6.20
CA ALA A 36 -25.49 -46.74 5.88
C ALA A 36 -24.67 -45.43 6.10
N SER A 37 -23.32 -45.50 6.04
CA SER A 37 -22.48 -44.33 6.23
C SER A 37 -22.22 -43.62 4.89
N LEU A 38 -21.97 -42.29 4.95
CA LEU A 38 -21.47 -41.48 3.85
C LEU A 38 -19.95 -41.38 3.91
N SER A 39 -19.30 -41.38 2.74
CA SER A 39 -17.90 -41.03 2.54
C SER A 39 -17.70 -39.54 2.25
N ALA A 40 -18.72 -38.88 1.69
CA ALA A 40 -18.74 -37.44 1.47
C ALA A 40 -20.16 -36.88 1.53
N LEU A 41 -20.30 -35.65 2.00
CA LEU A 41 -21.51 -34.84 1.99
C LEU A 41 -21.14 -33.43 1.57
N GLU A 42 -21.81 -32.90 0.55
CA GLU A 42 -21.56 -31.57 0.06
C GLU A 42 -22.87 -30.80 -0.10
N ILE A 43 -22.87 -29.56 0.36
CA ILE A 43 -23.87 -28.53 0.04
C ILE A 43 -23.12 -27.36 -0.55
N LYS A 44 -23.28 -27.12 -1.85
CA LYS A 44 -22.56 -26.05 -2.56
C LYS A 44 -23.47 -24.85 -2.83
N VAL A 45 -23.04 -23.70 -2.35
CA VAL A 45 -23.61 -22.37 -2.67
C VAL A 45 -22.56 -21.63 -3.48
N ASP A 46 -22.94 -21.08 -4.63
CA ASP A 46 -22.03 -20.40 -5.56
C ASP A 46 -20.75 -21.19 -5.89
N GLY A 47 -20.89 -22.53 -5.93
CA GLY A 47 -19.79 -23.46 -6.23
C GLY A 47 -18.91 -23.83 -5.03
N HIS A 48 -19.07 -23.23 -3.88
CA HIS A 48 -18.31 -23.51 -2.66
C HIS A 48 -19.07 -24.45 -1.74
N ASN A 49 -18.41 -25.51 -1.24
CA ASN A 49 -19.00 -26.38 -0.22
C ASN A 49 -19.06 -25.65 1.11
N ILE A 50 -20.27 -25.52 1.67
CA ILE A 50 -20.50 -24.84 2.96
C ILE A 50 -20.45 -25.79 4.15
N VAL A 51 -20.28 -27.10 3.94
CA VAL A 51 -20.11 -28.09 4.99
C VAL A 51 -18.63 -28.47 5.07
N ASP A 52 -17.90 -27.78 5.93
CA ASP A 52 -16.50 -28.08 6.18
C ASP A 52 -16.30 -29.24 7.15
N GLY A 53 -15.20 -30.00 6.93
CA GLY A 53 -14.77 -31.04 7.85
C GLY A 53 -15.76 -32.19 8.01
N PHE A 54 -16.43 -32.60 6.91
CA PHE A 54 -17.35 -33.75 6.99
C PHE A 54 -16.67 -35.00 7.58
N SER A 55 -17.37 -35.64 8.53
CA SER A 55 -16.97 -36.94 9.11
C SER A 55 -18.16 -37.90 9.10
N SER A 56 -17.94 -39.14 8.67
CA SER A 56 -18.95 -40.17 8.66
C SER A 56 -19.56 -40.47 10.06
N GLU A 57 -18.87 -40.10 11.12
CA GLU A 57 -19.30 -40.30 12.51
C GLU A 57 -20.16 -39.16 13.05
N THR A 58 -20.09 -37.98 12.43
CA THR A 58 -20.87 -36.80 12.86
C THR A 58 -22.21 -36.79 12.14
N ALA A 59 -23.29 -36.87 12.91
CA ALA A 59 -24.66 -36.94 12.37
C ALA A 59 -25.34 -35.57 12.23
N VAL A 60 -24.85 -34.53 12.90
CA VAL A 60 -25.47 -33.20 12.91
C VAL A 60 -24.39 -32.13 12.67
N TYR A 61 -24.65 -31.27 11.71
CA TYR A 61 -23.83 -30.10 11.36
C TYR A 61 -24.63 -28.83 11.53
N ASN A 62 -24.04 -27.82 12.10
CA ASN A 62 -24.57 -26.45 12.09
C ASN A 62 -23.65 -25.61 11.20
N VAL A 63 -24.23 -24.99 10.20
CA VAL A 63 -23.53 -24.22 9.19
C VAL A 63 -24.14 -22.83 9.15
N GLU A 64 -23.31 -21.79 9.17
CA GLU A 64 -23.72 -20.43 8.92
C GLU A 64 -23.48 -20.14 7.42
N ALA A 65 -24.54 -19.71 6.70
CA ALA A 65 -24.42 -19.44 5.28
C ALA A 65 -23.92 -18.01 5.07
N ASP A 66 -22.75 -17.88 4.42
CA ASP A 66 -22.17 -16.57 4.06
C ASP A 66 -22.97 -15.84 2.96
N ALA A 67 -23.84 -16.56 2.25
CA ALA A 67 -24.60 -15.99 1.14
C ALA A 67 -25.90 -15.35 1.61
N SER A 68 -26.31 -14.28 0.94
CA SER A 68 -27.62 -13.67 1.10
C SER A 68 -28.72 -14.68 0.73
N LEU A 69 -29.45 -15.18 1.73
CA LEU A 69 -30.59 -16.02 1.51
C LEU A 69 -31.84 -15.18 1.09
N PRO A 70 -32.68 -15.64 0.15
CA PRO A 70 -32.71 -16.99 -0.45
C PRO A 70 -31.71 -17.16 -1.60
N THR A 71 -31.08 -18.34 -1.68
CA THR A 71 -30.11 -18.68 -2.75
C THR A 71 -30.30 -20.11 -3.24
N LEU A 72 -29.77 -20.45 -4.44
CA LEU A 72 -29.74 -21.83 -4.92
C LEU A 72 -28.55 -22.58 -4.35
N ALA A 73 -28.78 -23.80 -3.88
CA ALA A 73 -27.72 -24.69 -3.43
C ALA A 73 -27.79 -26.05 -4.16
N ALA A 74 -26.64 -26.63 -4.42
CA ALA A 74 -26.51 -27.99 -4.95
C ALA A 74 -26.22 -28.97 -3.80
N PHE A 75 -26.91 -30.08 -3.80
CA PHE A 75 -26.84 -31.10 -2.72
C PHE A 75 -26.33 -32.40 -3.30
N SER A 76 -25.26 -32.94 -2.72
CA SER A 76 -24.71 -34.24 -3.12
C SER A 76 -24.15 -35.01 -1.93
N ALA A 77 -24.23 -36.32 -2.00
CA ALA A 77 -23.62 -37.21 -1.00
C ALA A 77 -23.13 -38.49 -1.67
N ALA A 78 -21.98 -38.99 -1.19
CA ALA A 78 -21.40 -40.27 -1.64
C ALA A 78 -21.55 -41.30 -0.51
N PRO A 79 -22.34 -42.41 -0.68
CA PRO A 79 -22.42 -43.45 0.30
C PRO A 79 -21.16 -44.32 0.28
N VAL A 80 -20.85 -44.97 1.41
CA VAL A 80 -19.74 -45.92 1.50
C VAL A 80 -20.12 -47.25 0.82
N ALA A 81 -21.34 -47.74 1.05
CA ALA A 81 -21.82 -48.96 0.42
C ALA A 81 -22.40 -48.67 -0.96
N SER A 82 -22.01 -49.47 -1.96
CA SER A 82 -22.40 -49.24 -3.38
C SER A 82 -23.89 -49.53 -3.66
N ASP A 83 -24.58 -50.25 -2.73
CA ASP A 83 -26.00 -50.54 -2.78
C ASP A 83 -26.86 -49.58 -1.94
N ALA A 84 -26.21 -48.61 -1.26
CA ALA A 84 -26.93 -47.65 -0.42
C ALA A 84 -27.70 -46.62 -1.25
N ILE A 85 -28.93 -46.35 -0.80
CA ILE A 85 -29.79 -45.31 -1.33
C ILE A 85 -29.67 -44.08 -0.42
N VAL A 86 -29.50 -42.89 -1.04
CA VAL A 86 -29.45 -41.59 -0.34
C VAL A 86 -30.67 -40.77 -0.72
N ASP A 87 -31.56 -40.56 0.26
CA ASP A 87 -32.67 -39.61 0.15
C ASP A 87 -32.25 -38.27 0.77
N ILE A 88 -32.41 -37.20 0.03
CA ILE A 88 -32.13 -35.84 0.50
C ILE A 88 -33.46 -35.12 0.73
N SER A 89 -33.59 -34.40 1.84
CA SER A 89 -34.70 -33.45 2.00
C SER A 89 -34.20 -32.08 2.43
N VAL A 90 -34.81 -31.06 1.86
CA VAL A 90 -34.55 -29.64 2.19
C VAL A 90 -35.85 -29.04 2.66
N ASN A 91 -35.89 -28.60 3.91
CA ASN A 91 -37.09 -28.01 4.52
C ASN A 91 -38.34 -28.93 4.38
N GLY A 92 -38.16 -30.23 4.44
CA GLY A 92 -39.21 -31.25 4.29
C GLY A 92 -39.56 -31.63 2.86
N SER A 93 -39.00 -30.99 1.84
CA SER A 93 -39.17 -31.36 0.43
C SER A 93 -38.11 -32.38 0.01
N THR A 94 -38.53 -33.52 -0.53
CA THR A 94 -37.61 -34.61 -0.92
C THR A 94 -36.97 -34.29 -2.27
N LEU A 95 -35.64 -34.51 -2.36
CA LEU A 95 -34.82 -34.36 -3.56
C LEU A 95 -34.11 -35.67 -3.88
N THR A 96 -33.72 -35.84 -5.11
CA THR A 96 -32.75 -36.87 -5.49
C THR A 96 -31.33 -36.41 -5.22
N ASN A 97 -30.40 -37.35 -5.04
CA ASN A 97 -29.00 -37.04 -4.93
C ASN A 97 -28.50 -36.30 -6.16
N HIS A 98 -27.57 -35.35 -5.99
CA HIS A 98 -27.08 -34.42 -7.04
C HIS A 98 -28.15 -33.46 -7.58
N SER A 99 -29.07 -33.01 -6.73
CA SER A 99 -30.11 -32.05 -7.09
C SER A 99 -29.76 -30.64 -6.64
N VAL A 100 -30.46 -29.65 -7.22
CA VAL A 100 -30.40 -28.24 -6.83
C VAL A 100 -31.76 -27.83 -6.25
N ALA A 101 -31.74 -27.12 -5.12
CA ALA A 101 -32.94 -26.54 -4.52
C ALA A 101 -32.64 -25.17 -3.93
N GLN A 102 -33.69 -24.39 -3.71
CA GLN A 102 -33.58 -23.07 -3.11
C GLN A 102 -33.55 -23.15 -1.59
N LEU A 103 -32.54 -22.60 -0.95
CA LEU A 103 -32.54 -22.25 0.45
C LEU A 103 -33.42 -21.02 0.66
N VAL A 104 -34.28 -21.07 1.67
CA VAL A 104 -35.21 -19.95 1.97
C VAL A 104 -34.57 -18.94 2.92
N LYS A 105 -35.14 -17.75 2.99
CA LYS A 105 -34.77 -16.73 3.97
C LYS A 105 -35.09 -17.26 5.39
N GLY A 106 -34.08 -17.34 6.25
CA GLY A 106 -34.15 -17.92 7.58
C GLY A 106 -33.46 -19.30 7.66
N ASP A 107 -33.72 -20.02 8.76
CA ASP A 107 -33.14 -21.34 8.99
C ASP A 107 -33.58 -22.34 7.95
N ASN A 108 -32.65 -23.13 7.44
CA ASN A 108 -32.90 -24.25 6.55
C ASN A 108 -32.45 -25.54 7.20
N LEU A 109 -33.27 -26.57 7.06
CA LEU A 109 -32.96 -27.92 7.56
C LEU A 109 -32.78 -28.87 6.38
N VAL A 110 -31.58 -29.41 6.23
CA VAL A 110 -31.26 -30.40 5.21
C VAL A 110 -30.99 -31.74 5.86
N SER A 111 -31.59 -32.82 5.37
CA SER A 111 -31.30 -34.17 5.83
C SER A 111 -30.87 -35.07 4.68
N PHE A 112 -29.87 -35.91 4.95
CA PHE A 112 -29.40 -36.97 4.09
C PHE A 112 -29.64 -38.31 4.77
N LYS A 113 -30.69 -39.03 4.35
CA LYS A 113 -31.01 -40.32 4.86
C LYS A 113 -30.40 -41.41 3.98
N VAL A 114 -29.54 -42.20 4.56
CA VAL A 114 -28.83 -43.30 3.88
C VAL A 114 -29.41 -44.61 4.32
N VAL A 115 -29.78 -45.47 3.37
CA VAL A 115 -30.33 -46.81 3.62
C VAL A 115 -29.50 -47.83 2.85
N SER A 116 -28.97 -48.85 3.54
CA SER A 116 -28.24 -49.98 2.95
C SER A 116 -28.64 -51.24 3.68
N GLY A 117 -29.35 -52.17 3.01
CA GLY A 117 -29.99 -53.31 3.63
C GLY A 117 -30.94 -52.88 4.74
N ASP A 118 -30.75 -53.41 5.95
CA ASP A 118 -31.56 -53.07 7.14
C ASP A 118 -30.99 -51.85 7.91
N ALA A 119 -29.82 -51.35 7.53
CA ALA A 119 -29.17 -50.22 8.20
C ALA A 119 -29.70 -48.89 7.65
N THR A 120 -29.94 -47.94 8.55
CA THR A 120 -30.32 -46.57 8.22
C THR A 120 -29.53 -45.59 9.06
N LYS A 121 -28.95 -44.55 8.43
CA LYS A 121 -28.29 -43.41 9.10
C LYS A 121 -28.77 -42.11 8.49
N THR A 122 -29.01 -41.11 9.32
CA THR A 122 -29.41 -39.78 8.83
C THR A 122 -28.39 -38.75 9.28
N TYR A 123 -27.91 -37.95 8.33
CA TYR A 123 -27.09 -36.79 8.58
C TYR A 123 -27.95 -35.54 8.42
N THR A 124 -27.88 -34.62 9.34
CA THR A 124 -28.68 -33.40 9.36
C THR A 124 -27.76 -32.20 9.34
N VAL A 125 -28.02 -31.28 8.42
CA VAL A 125 -27.32 -30.01 8.34
C VAL A 125 -28.33 -28.89 8.59
N LYS A 126 -28.14 -28.15 9.67
CA LYS A 126 -28.87 -26.93 9.94
C LYS A 126 -28.10 -25.77 9.36
N ILE A 127 -28.65 -25.08 8.37
CA ILE A 127 -28.09 -23.91 7.75
C ILE A 127 -28.82 -22.68 8.28
N THR A 128 -28.11 -21.81 9.00
CA THR A 128 -28.65 -20.55 9.51
C THR A 128 -28.15 -19.42 8.62
N PRO A 129 -28.96 -18.36 8.36
CA PRO A 129 -28.42 -17.17 7.69
C PRO A 129 -27.30 -16.60 8.55
N ALA A 130 -26.23 -16.18 7.90
CA ALA A 130 -25.22 -15.35 8.56
C ALA A 130 -25.93 -14.14 9.16
N SER A 131 -25.77 -13.90 10.44
CA SER A 131 -26.28 -12.69 11.06
C SER A 131 -25.59 -11.50 10.37
N ASN A 132 -26.35 -10.61 9.75
CA ASN A 132 -25.83 -9.34 9.22
C ASN A 132 -25.68 -8.29 10.32
N GLU A 133 -25.87 -8.69 11.58
CA GLU A 133 -25.63 -7.79 12.71
C GLU A 133 -24.16 -7.36 12.74
N ARG A 134 -23.95 -6.08 12.66
CA ARG A 134 -22.65 -5.44 12.84
C ARG A 134 -22.63 -4.78 14.22
N THR A 135 -21.58 -5.01 14.96
CA THR A 135 -21.38 -4.40 16.28
C THR A 135 -20.17 -3.48 16.24
N MET A 136 -20.34 -2.27 16.68
CA MET A 136 -19.24 -1.37 16.92
C MET A 136 -18.93 -1.29 18.42
N TYR A 137 -17.63 -1.22 18.73
CA TYR A 137 -17.09 -0.97 20.05
C TYR A 137 -16.38 0.36 20.06
N PHE A 138 -16.48 1.07 21.18
CA PHE A 138 -15.82 2.35 21.36
C PHE A 138 -15.13 2.41 22.72
N LYS A 139 -13.92 2.94 22.76
CA LYS A 139 -13.21 3.30 24.00
C LYS A 139 -12.63 4.69 23.92
N GLY A 140 -12.93 5.51 24.95
CA GLY A 140 -12.39 6.85 25.17
C GLY A 140 -12.35 7.17 26.65
N ASP A 141 -11.41 7.99 27.06
CA ASP A 141 -11.19 8.36 28.49
C ASP A 141 -12.16 9.46 28.96
N TRP A 142 -13.44 9.29 28.69
CA TRP A 142 -14.43 10.32 29.03
C TRP A 142 -15.03 10.21 30.42
N GLY A 143 -14.88 9.05 31.07
CA GLY A 143 -15.41 8.81 32.43
C GLY A 143 -16.93 8.74 32.52
N GLU A 144 -17.64 8.82 31.39
CA GLU A 144 -19.09 8.79 31.26
C GLU A 144 -19.51 7.80 30.16
N THR A 145 -20.75 7.28 30.24
CA THR A 145 -21.26 6.38 29.21
C THR A 145 -21.39 7.11 27.86
N PRO A 146 -20.73 6.64 26.80
CA PRO A 146 -20.83 7.25 25.49
C PRO A 146 -22.18 6.95 24.82
N TYR A 147 -22.61 7.85 23.97
CA TYR A 147 -23.73 7.69 23.05
C TYR A 147 -23.20 7.56 21.63
N ALA A 148 -23.87 6.77 20.81
CA ALA A 148 -23.64 6.63 19.41
C ALA A 148 -24.74 7.32 18.60
N TYR A 149 -24.42 8.40 17.91
CA TYR A 149 -25.31 9.00 16.92
C TYR A 149 -24.90 8.50 15.54
N VAL A 150 -25.71 7.59 14.99
CA VAL A 150 -25.45 6.94 13.69
C VAL A 150 -26.39 7.53 12.63
N TYR A 151 -25.83 7.97 11.52
CA TYR A 151 -26.56 8.64 10.46
C TYR A 151 -25.94 8.40 9.07
N SER A 152 -26.75 8.57 8.04
CA SER A 152 -26.31 8.63 6.63
C SER A 152 -26.69 9.96 6.02
N GLU A 153 -25.82 10.47 5.15
CA GLU A 153 -26.03 11.70 4.38
C GLU A 153 -26.22 11.34 2.90
N SER A 154 -27.35 11.76 2.34
CA SER A 154 -27.62 11.75 0.91
C SER A 154 -28.23 13.10 0.53
N SER A 155 -29.41 13.15 -0.07
CA SER A 155 -30.17 14.40 -0.25
C SER A 155 -30.78 14.94 1.05
N SER A 156 -30.81 14.13 2.12
CA SER A 156 -31.25 14.48 3.48
C SER A 156 -30.55 13.56 4.48
N THR A 157 -30.35 14.01 5.74
CA THR A 157 -29.83 13.19 6.81
C THR A 157 -30.86 12.14 7.22
N THR A 158 -30.43 10.88 7.29
CA THR A 158 -31.20 9.75 7.84
C THR A 158 -30.56 9.29 9.13
N GLU A 159 -31.28 9.36 10.23
CA GLU A 159 -30.80 8.95 11.56
C GLU A 159 -31.12 7.45 11.77
N HIS A 160 -30.11 6.66 12.12
CA HIS A 160 -30.23 5.21 12.32
C HIS A 160 -30.28 4.81 13.79
N ALA A 161 -29.73 5.62 14.69
CA ALA A 161 -29.64 5.36 16.12
C ALA A 161 -30.50 6.34 16.96
N GLY A 162 -31.58 6.87 16.36
CA GLY A 162 -32.42 7.90 16.97
C GLY A 162 -31.88 9.31 16.78
N ALA A 163 -32.68 10.31 17.15
CA ALA A 163 -32.29 11.71 17.08
C ALA A 163 -31.12 12.00 18.04
N TRP A 164 -30.38 13.10 17.72
CA TRP A 164 -29.30 13.56 18.58
C TRP A 164 -29.69 13.54 20.09
N PRO A 165 -28.86 13.03 20.99
CA PRO A 165 -27.46 12.57 20.85
C PRO A 165 -27.30 11.12 20.37
N GLY A 166 -28.30 10.46 19.89
CA GLY A 166 -28.31 9.06 19.51
C GLY A 166 -28.67 8.13 20.67
N THR A 167 -28.15 6.92 20.66
CA THR A 167 -28.45 5.89 21.66
C THR A 167 -27.24 5.67 22.58
N ALA A 168 -27.49 5.54 23.89
CA ALA A 168 -26.44 5.19 24.86
C ALA A 168 -25.86 3.82 24.51
N MET A 169 -24.55 3.72 24.52
CA MET A 169 -23.83 2.47 24.30
C MET A 169 -23.86 1.59 25.55
N THR A 170 -23.73 0.29 25.37
CA THR A 170 -23.72 -0.68 26.48
C THR A 170 -22.28 -0.91 26.92
N GLU A 171 -22.04 -0.84 28.23
CA GLU A 171 -20.73 -1.14 28.79
C GLU A 171 -20.29 -2.57 28.48
N ALA A 172 -19.07 -2.73 27.98
CA ALA A 172 -18.39 -3.99 27.70
C ALA A 172 -17.15 -4.13 28.59
N ALA A 173 -16.40 -5.21 28.44
CA ALA A 173 -15.22 -5.46 29.27
C ALA A 173 -14.11 -4.41 29.05
N ASN A 174 -13.28 -4.14 30.08
CA ASN A 174 -12.06 -3.34 30.00
C ASN A 174 -12.26 -1.88 29.58
N GLY A 175 -13.41 -1.29 29.89
CA GLY A 175 -13.72 0.11 29.57
C GLY A 175 -14.13 0.35 28.12
N TRP A 176 -14.43 -0.70 27.38
CA TRP A 176 -15.08 -0.63 26.09
C TRP A 176 -16.59 -0.47 26.25
N TYR A 177 -17.22 0.12 25.25
CA TYR A 177 -18.66 0.24 25.11
C TYR A 177 -19.08 -0.30 23.74
N SER A 178 -20.19 -1.02 23.64
CA SER A 178 -20.67 -1.66 22.44
C SER A 178 -22.01 -1.08 21.97
N TYR A 179 -22.26 -1.12 20.68
CA TYR A 179 -23.53 -0.77 20.07
C TYR A 179 -23.76 -1.65 18.84
N VAL A 180 -24.92 -2.33 18.81
CA VAL A 180 -25.34 -3.13 17.65
C VAL A 180 -25.95 -2.20 16.62
N LEU A 181 -25.35 -2.16 15.42
CA LEU A 181 -25.79 -1.29 14.34
C LEU A 181 -27.14 -1.77 13.76
N PRO A 182 -28.08 -0.86 13.53
CA PRO A 182 -29.28 -1.18 12.76
C PRO A 182 -28.93 -1.69 11.34
N GLU A 183 -29.69 -2.64 10.81
CA GLU A 183 -29.47 -3.21 9.46
C GLU A 183 -29.41 -2.13 8.35
N ALA A 184 -30.10 -1.01 8.53
CA ALA A 184 -30.08 0.10 7.61
C ALA A 184 -28.82 0.99 7.66
N ALA A 185 -27.97 0.82 8.66
CA ALA A 185 -26.70 1.51 8.80
C ALA A 185 -25.60 0.73 8.06
N ASP A 186 -25.46 0.97 6.78
CA ASP A 186 -24.42 0.35 5.93
C ASP A 186 -23.02 0.91 6.24
N GLN A 187 -22.01 0.45 5.51
CA GLN A 187 -20.63 0.91 5.69
C GLN A 187 -20.39 2.37 5.27
N ASN A 188 -21.34 3.01 4.58
CA ASN A 188 -21.30 4.43 4.24
C ASN A 188 -21.94 5.31 5.32
N ALA A 189 -22.65 4.71 6.28
CA ALA A 189 -23.18 5.44 7.42
C ALA A 189 -22.01 5.93 8.32
N ARG A 190 -22.31 6.96 9.09
CA ARG A 190 -21.32 7.63 9.98
C ARG A 190 -21.78 7.56 11.42
N VAL A 191 -20.82 7.60 12.33
CA VAL A 191 -21.07 7.69 13.77
C VAL A 191 -20.39 8.92 14.36
N ILE A 192 -21.07 9.57 15.30
CA ILE A 192 -20.50 10.55 16.22
C ILE A 192 -20.66 9.97 17.63
N PHE A 193 -19.54 9.79 18.32
CA PHE A 193 -19.55 9.45 19.74
C PHE A 193 -19.66 10.71 20.56
N ASN A 194 -20.44 10.69 21.63
CA ASN A 194 -20.66 11.83 22.51
C ASN A 194 -21.10 11.38 23.91
N THR A 195 -21.24 12.30 24.85
CA THR A 195 -21.69 12.01 26.24
C THR A 195 -23.10 12.58 26.53
N GLY A 196 -23.94 12.69 25.51
CA GLY A 196 -25.33 13.17 25.66
C GLY A 196 -25.49 14.65 25.36
N ASN A 197 -26.73 15.14 25.50
CA ASN A 197 -27.09 16.53 25.15
C ASN A 197 -26.36 17.60 25.97
N ASP A 198 -26.06 17.30 27.23
CA ASP A 198 -25.38 18.21 28.17
C ASP A 198 -23.91 17.83 28.39
N GLY A 199 -23.42 16.81 27.66
CA GLY A 199 -22.07 16.28 27.79
C GLY A 199 -21.03 17.18 27.10
N ASN A 200 -19.84 17.23 27.69
CA ASN A 200 -18.73 18.04 27.20
C ASN A 200 -17.87 17.29 26.16
N ASN A 201 -18.05 15.98 26.02
CA ASN A 201 -17.21 15.14 25.17
C ASN A 201 -17.97 14.79 23.87
N ARG A 202 -17.29 14.98 22.76
CA ARG A 202 -17.78 14.65 21.42
C ARG A 202 -16.61 14.36 20.50
N TYR A 203 -16.73 13.28 19.75
CA TYR A 203 -15.77 12.95 18.69
C TYR A 203 -16.50 12.36 17.46
N PRO A 204 -16.24 12.85 16.24
CA PRO A 204 -15.43 14.04 15.92
C PRO A 204 -15.99 15.33 16.52
N ALA A 205 -15.15 16.37 16.57
CA ALA A 205 -15.52 17.68 17.11
C ALA A 205 -16.73 18.32 16.40
N ASP A 206 -17.31 19.35 16.98
CA ASP A 206 -18.43 20.05 16.37
C ASP A 206 -18.09 20.55 14.96
N MET A 207 -19.08 20.54 14.06
CA MET A 207 -18.94 20.88 12.64
C MET A 207 -18.03 19.91 11.82
N GLN A 208 -17.56 18.81 12.40
CA GLN A 208 -16.84 17.77 11.68
C GLN A 208 -17.79 16.63 11.31
N PRO A 209 -17.64 16.01 10.12
CA PRO A 209 -18.41 14.84 9.75
C PRO A 209 -18.12 13.67 10.71
N GLY A 210 -19.12 12.81 10.93
CA GLY A 210 -18.96 11.61 11.72
C GLY A 210 -17.97 10.63 11.10
N ILE A 211 -17.47 9.70 11.91
CA ILE A 211 -16.58 8.62 11.48
C ILE A 211 -17.36 7.63 10.64
N GLN A 212 -16.84 7.24 9.50
CA GLN A 212 -17.47 6.27 8.61
C GLN A 212 -17.44 4.86 9.21
N LEU A 213 -18.52 4.09 9.05
CA LEU A 213 -18.65 2.71 9.58
C LEU A 213 -18.06 1.67 8.62
N ASN A 214 -16.91 1.95 8.07
CA ASN A 214 -16.24 1.15 7.05
C ASN A 214 -15.26 0.09 7.60
N PHE A 215 -15.42 -0.31 8.86
CA PHE A 215 -14.60 -1.37 9.42
C PHE A 215 -14.90 -2.73 8.76
N PRO A 216 -13.88 -3.57 8.53
CA PRO A 216 -14.04 -4.88 7.93
C PRO A 216 -14.75 -5.85 8.90
N GLY A 217 -15.61 -6.72 8.35
CA GLY A 217 -16.28 -7.76 9.13
C GLY A 217 -17.50 -7.30 9.93
N LYS A 218 -17.88 -8.11 10.91
CA LYS A 218 -19.08 -7.91 11.74
C LYS A 218 -18.83 -7.07 12.98
N GLU A 219 -17.58 -6.93 13.40
CA GLU A 219 -17.15 -6.15 14.56
C GLU A 219 -16.15 -5.08 14.19
N GLY A 220 -16.33 -3.88 14.70
CA GLY A 220 -15.42 -2.78 14.55
C GLY A 220 -15.07 -2.16 15.91
N TRP A 221 -13.80 -2.03 16.21
CA TRP A 221 -13.29 -1.53 17.48
C TRP A 221 -12.64 -0.16 17.26
N TYR A 222 -13.27 0.91 17.74
CA TYR A 222 -12.76 2.27 17.62
C TYR A 222 -12.07 2.71 18.90
N LEU A 223 -10.75 2.85 18.84
CA LEU A 223 -9.97 3.38 19.96
C LEU A 223 -9.74 4.88 19.74
N LEU A 224 -10.26 5.70 20.67
CA LEU A 224 -10.23 7.16 20.52
C LEU A 224 -8.80 7.73 20.61
N SER A 225 -7.91 7.14 21.42
CA SER A 225 -6.51 7.55 21.46
C SER A 225 -5.82 7.46 20.10
N ASP A 226 -6.16 6.45 19.33
CA ASP A 226 -5.54 6.14 18.04
C ASP A 226 -6.33 6.70 16.85
N LYS A 227 -7.59 7.12 17.11
CA LYS A 227 -8.51 7.69 16.12
C LYS A 227 -8.74 6.78 14.90
N LYS A 228 -8.81 5.47 15.11
CA LYS A 228 -8.99 4.50 14.01
C LYS A 228 -9.83 3.29 14.42
N TRP A 229 -10.37 2.60 13.38
CA TRP A 229 -11.01 1.30 13.52
C TRP A 229 -9.98 0.17 13.52
N TYR A 230 -10.27 -0.84 14.33
CA TYR A 230 -9.61 -2.14 14.32
C TYR A 230 -10.63 -3.24 14.01
N SER A 231 -10.20 -4.32 13.38
CA SER A 231 -11.03 -5.49 13.08
C SER A 231 -11.25 -6.42 14.29
N GLU A 232 -10.48 -6.23 15.36
CA GLU A 232 -10.54 -6.96 16.62
C GLU A 232 -10.14 -6.03 17.77
N ASN A 233 -10.38 -6.45 19.02
CA ASN A 233 -10.04 -5.63 20.18
C ASN A 233 -8.52 -5.34 20.26
N PRO A 234 -8.07 -4.10 20.04
CA PRO A 234 -6.64 -3.79 20.02
C PRO A 234 -5.94 -3.89 21.38
N GLU A 235 -6.71 -3.95 22.47
CA GLU A 235 -6.21 -4.11 23.83
C GLU A 235 -6.46 -5.52 24.39
N GLY A 236 -7.09 -6.38 23.58
CA GLY A 236 -7.29 -7.80 23.91
C GLY A 236 -6.06 -8.63 23.61
N PRO A 237 -5.98 -9.86 24.09
CA PRO A 237 -5.01 -10.81 23.62
C PRO A 237 -5.13 -10.96 22.10
N GLN A 238 -4.02 -10.85 21.42
CA GLN A 238 -3.96 -10.85 19.96
C GLN A 238 -3.42 -12.19 19.45
N LYS A 239 -3.90 -12.64 18.28
CA LYS A 239 -3.25 -13.72 17.54
C LYS A 239 -1.81 -13.35 17.24
N PRO A 240 -0.90 -14.30 17.08
CA PRO A 240 0.43 -14.03 16.62
C PRO A 240 0.42 -13.28 15.27
N SER A 241 1.39 -12.45 15.04
CA SER A 241 1.65 -11.87 13.74
C SER A 241 3.04 -12.31 13.26
N ILE A 242 3.17 -12.58 11.97
CA ILE A 242 4.41 -12.99 11.33
C ILE A 242 4.84 -11.89 10.38
N SER A 243 6.07 -11.40 10.58
CA SER A 243 6.71 -10.45 9.67
C SER A 243 7.90 -11.12 9.00
N VAL A 244 7.94 -11.08 7.67
CA VAL A 244 9.04 -11.64 6.87
C VAL A 244 9.54 -10.60 5.90
N SER A 245 10.85 -10.37 5.90
CA SER A 245 11.49 -9.39 5.01
C SER A 245 12.73 -9.99 4.32
N PRO A 246 12.80 -9.95 2.98
CA PRO A 246 11.73 -9.60 2.04
C PRO A 246 10.56 -10.60 2.10
N ALA A 247 9.35 -10.16 1.73
CA ALA A 247 8.14 -10.99 1.84
C ALA A 247 7.95 -11.99 0.69
N GLY A 248 8.99 -12.29 -0.06
CA GLY A 248 9.03 -13.19 -1.21
C GLY A 248 9.77 -12.60 -2.39
N GLY A 249 9.72 -13.26 -3.54
CA GLY A 249 10.28 -12.78 -4.80
C GLY A 249 11.76 -13.13 -5.01
N ARG A 250 12.45 -12.32 -5.82
CA ARG A 250 13.86 -12.56 -6.17
C ARG A 250 14.80 -12.16 -5.05
N VAL A 251 15.81 -12.99 -4.79
CA VAL A 251 16.82 -12.76 -3.76
C VAL A 251 18.19 -13.16 -4.27
N LYS A 252 19.26 -12.52 -3.80
CA LYS A 252 20.65 -12.99 -4.05
C LYS A 252 21.11 -13.97 -3.00
N GLY A 253 22.07 -14.81 -3.34
CA GLY A 253 22.72 -15.72 -2.40
C GLY A 253 23.42 -15.01 -1.23
N THR A 254 23.88 -13.78 -1.42
CA THR A 254 24.44 -12.91 -0.36
C THR A 254 23.35 -12.22 0.48
N GLY A 255 22.09 -12.36 0.11
CA GLY A 255 20.94 -11.77 0.82
C GLY A 255 20.50 -12.59 2.01
N PHE A 256 19.61 -12.00 2.80
CA PHE A 256 19.03 -12.62 3.99
C PHE A 256 17.51 -12.51 3.95
N ILE A 257 16.84 -13.50 4.54
CA ILE A 257 15.41 -13.45 4.85
C ILE A 257 15.31 -13.35 6.37
N THR A 258 14.65 -12.29 6.87
CA THR A 258 14.45 -12.07 8.30
C THR A 258 13.01 -12.40 8.67
N ILE A 259 12.82 -13.23 9.67
CA ILE A 259 11.51 -13.67 10.19
C ILE A 259 11.38 -13.20 11.63
N SER A 260 10.32 -12.49 11.96
CA SER A 260 10.01 -12.06 13.32
C SER A 260 8.55 -12.28 13.65
N PHE A 261 8.24 -12.33 14.93
CA PHE A 261 6.92 -12.58 15.45
C PHE A 261 6.54 -11.52 16.46
N SER A 262 5.25 -11.21 16.54
CA SER A 262 4.67 -10.37 17.59
C SER A 262 3.43 -11.04 18.21
N ASN A 263 2.90 -10.42 19.26
CA ASN A 263 1.76 -10.91 20.02
C ASN A 263 2.02 -12.25 20.71
N ASP A 264 3.21 -12.39 21.30
CA ASP A 264 3.61 -13.47 22.22
C ASP A 264 3.27 -14.89 21.74
N PRO A 265 3.78 -15.35 20.58
CA PRO A 265 3.55 -16.71 20.14
C PRO A 265 4.12 -17.72 21.15
N THR A 266 3.33 -18.74 21.49
CA THR A 266 3.76 -19.84 22.34
C THR A 266 4.42 -20.96 21.55
N SER A 267 4.15 -21.04 20.25
CA SER A 267 4.77 -21.98 19.31
C SER A 267 5.01 -21.34 17.96
N VAL A 268 6.16 -21.62 17.37
CA VAL A 268 6.53 -21.24 16.01
C VAL A 268 7.16 -22.44 15.30
N SER A 269 6.86 -22.57 14.01
CA SER A 269 7.45 -23.58 13.14
C SER A 269 7.59 -23.06 11.72
N GLY A 270 8.47 -23.63 10.93
CA GLY A 270 8.61 -23.24 9.54
C GLY A 270 9.54 -24.16 8.79
N SER A 271 9.48 -24.06 7.47
CA SER A 271 10.39 -24.78 6.57
C SER A 271 10.72 -23.91 5.36
N PHE A 272 11.94 -24.07 4.86
CA PHE A 272 12.40 -23.43 3.63
C PHE A 272 13.20 -24.44 2.81
N ASN A 273 12.81 -24.62 1.56
CA ASN A 273 13.40 -25.61 0.63
C ASN A 273 13.48 -27.02 1.25
N GLY A 274 12.41 -27.47 1.90
CA GLY A 274 12.32 -28.80 2.52
C GLY A 274 13.15 -28.98 3.79
N ARG A 275 13.77 -27.93 4.33
CA ARG A 275 14.51 -27.95 5.59
C ARG A 275 13.70 -27.26 6.68
N GLU A 276 13.58 -27.89 7.84
CA GLU A 276 12.99 -27.26 9.01
C GLU A 276 13.83 -26.10 9.51
N LEU A 277 13.18 -25.05 9.99
CA LEU A 277 13.80 -23.84 10.49
C LEU A 277 13.86 -23.87 12.03
N SER A 278 14.97 -23.39 12.55
CA SER A 278 15.09 -23.11 13.99
C SER A 278 14.65 -21.66 14.23
N LEU A 279 13.39 -21.45 14.60
CA LEU A 279 12.79 -20.15 14.80
C LEU A 279 12.75 -19.80 16.30
N SER A 280 12.83 -18.50 16.61
CA SER A 280 12.71 -17.97 17.97
C SER A 280 11.39 -17.22 18.13
N THR A 281 10.67 -17.46 19.24
CA THR A 281 9.44 -16.72 19.56
C THR A 281 9.70 -15.28 20.04
N THR A 282 10.93 -14.95 20.45
CA THR A 282 11.27 -13.69 21.13
C THR A 282 12.28 -12.83 20.38
N SER A 283 12.94 -13.38 19.35
CA SER A 283 13.94 -12.65 18.57
C SER A 283 13.78 -12.96 17.08
N ALA A 284 14.16 -12.02 16.23
CA ALA A 284 14.15 -12.23 14.80
C ALA A 284 15.14 -13.34 14.40
N THR A 285 14.70 -14.23 13.52
CA THR A 285 15.55 -15.26 12.90
C THR A 285 15.98 -14.77 11.52
N ARG A 286 17.28 -14.85 11.23
CA ARG A 286 17.86 -14.46 9.95
C ARG A 286 18.37 -15.68 9.21
N LEU A 287 17.87 -15.88 7.99
CA LEU A 287 18.24 -16.97 7.11
C LEU A 287 19.14 -16.43 6.00
N ASN A 288 20.36 -16.99 5.82
CA ASN A 288 21.17 -16.70 4.64
C ASN A 288 20.56 -17.43 3.43
N VAL A 289 20.28 -16.72 2.36
CA VAL A 289 19.66 -17.32 1.15
C VAL A 289 20.53 -18.45 0.58
N SER A 290 21.86 -18.27 0.56
CA SER A 290 22.80 -19.28 0.05
C SER A 290 22.83 -20.60 0.82
N ASP A 291 22.34 -20.62 2.06
CA ASP A 291 22.25 -21.85 2.85
C ASP A 291 21.08 -22.73 2.40
N TYR A 292 20.11 -22.16 1.69
CA TYR A 292 18.85 -22.81 1.29
C TYR A 292 18.65 -22.95 -0.21
N LEU A 293 19.13 -21.99 -1.02
CA LEU A 293 18.92 -21.96 -2.47
C LEU A 293 20.27 -21.88 -3.21
N ASN A 294 20.40 -22.64 -4.29
CA ASN A 294 21.44 -22.44 -5.29
C ASN A 294 21.03 -21.34 -6.29
N ASP A 295 21.99 -20.77 -7.02
CA ASP A 295 21.68 -19.79 -8.07
C ASP A 295 20.74 -20.40 -9.13
N GLY A 296 19.69 -19.67 -9.50
CA GLY A 296 18.62 -20.13 -10.37
C GLY A 296 17.57 -21.05 -9.70
N GLU A 297 17.71 -21.38 -8.41
CA GLU A 297 16.76 -22.22 -7.68
C GLU A 297 15.62 -21.40 -7.07
N SER A 298 14.43 -22.02 -6.99
CA SER A 298 13.25 -21.45 -6.38
C SER A 298 12.68 -22.39 -5.32
N ALA A 299 12.28 -21.86 -4.17
CA ALA A 299 11.58 -22.63 -3.15
C ALA A 299 10.60 -21.75 -2.35
N THR A 300 9.65 -22.42 -1.71
CA THR A 300 8.68 -21.77 -0.84
C THR A 300 9.16 -21.80 0.61
N LEU A 301 9.15 -20.64 1.24
CA LEU A 301 9.24 -20.49 2.70
C LEU A 301 7.81 -20.58 3.26
N SER A 302 7.62 -21.44 4.25
CA SER A 302 6.36 -21.55 5.00
C SER A 302 6.68 -21.39 6.48
N VAL A 303 5.89 -20.55 7.17
CA VAL A 303 6.05 -20.25 8.60
C VAL A 303 4.69 -20.24 9.24
N SER A 304 4.56 -20.81 10.45
CA SER A 304 3.38 -20.68 11.30
C SER A 304 3.76 -20.29 12.72
N ALA A 305 2.85 -19.57 13.35
CA ALA A 305 2.97 -19.14 14.73
C ALA A 305 1.60 -19.29 15.42
N SER A 306 1.57 -19.77 16.66
CA SER A 306 0.32 -19.91 17.41
C SER A 306 0.46 -19.47 18.86
N ASN A 307 -0.64 -19.02 19.43
CA ASN A 307 -0.85 -18.78 20.84
C ASN A 307 -2.28 -19.23 21.24
N GLN A 308 -2.75 -18.86 22.43
CA GLN A 308 -4.09 -19.23 22.87
C GLN A 308 -5.22 -18.59 22.06
N GLU A 309 -4.94 -17.47 21.38
CA GLU A 309 -5.91 -16.68 20.59
C GLU A 309 -6.02 -17.18 19.14
N GLY A 310 -5.12 -18.05 18.70
CA GLY A 310 -5.19 -18.67 17.38
C GLY A 310 -3.84 -18.84 16.69
N GLU A 311 -3.91 -19.05 15.39
CA GLU A 311 -2.75 -19.32 14.53
C GLU A 311 -2.64 -18.24 13.43
N ALA A 312 -1.40 -17.89 13.08
CA ALA A 312 -1.03 -17.14 11.90
C ALA A 312 -0.12 -17.97 11.02
N THR A 313 -0.24 -17.83 9.71
CA THR A 313 0.61 -18.51 8.74
C THR A 313 1.15 -17.52 7.71
N PHE A 314 2.35 -17.78 7.22
CA PHE A 314 2.97 -17.05 6.13
C PHE A 314 3.53 -18.06 5.12
N SER A 315 3.36 -17.78 3.83
CA SER A 315 3.94 -18.57 2.75
C SER A 315 4.33 -17.69 1.59
N ALA A 316 5.58 -17.80 1.13
CA ALA A 316 6.07 -17.05 -0.04
C ALA A 316 7.15 -17.84 -0.78
N THR A 317 7.19 -17.67 -2.10
CA THR A 317 8.22 -18.26 -2.95
C THR A 317 9.37 -17.27 -3.13
N TYR A 318 10.60 -17.77 -2.99
CA TYR A 318 11.83 -17.04 -3.24
C TYR A 318 12.56 -17.68 -4.41
N ASN A 319 13.08 -16.84 -5.30
CA ASN A 319 13.87 -17.23 -6.47
C ASN A 319 15.26 -16.64 -6.31
N ARG A 320 16.29 -17.48 -6.13
CA ARG A 320 17.66 -16.97 -6.12
C ARG A 320 18.12 -16.69 -7.53
N ASP A 321 18.57 -15.46 -7.76
CA ASP A 321 19.13 -15.01 -9.04
C ASP A 321 20.30 -14.06 -8.77
N ASP A 322 21.50 -14.61 -8.81
CA ASP A 322 22.73 -13.85 -8.54
C ASP A 322 23.15 -12.96 -9.71
N SER A 323 22.54 -13.14 -10.89
CA SER A 323 22.83 -12.36 -12.11
C SER A 323 22.09 -11.01 -12.16
N GLN A 324 20.97 -10.91 -11.44
CA GLN A 324 20.15 -9.69 -11.42
C GLN A 324 20.60 -8.73 -10.31
N PRO A 325 20.48 -7.41 -10.49
CA PRO A 325 20.59 -6.48 -9.37
C PRO A 325 19.54 -6.84 -8.32
N VAL A 326 19.92 -6.82 -7.04
CA VAL A 326 18.98 -7.11 -5.94
C VAL A 326 17.88 -6.07 -5.91
N THR A 327 16.63 -6.48 -6.03
CA THR A 327 15.55 -5.71 -5.44
C THR A 327 15.52 -6.08 -3.95
N THR A 328 16.20 -5.30 -3.13
CA THR A 328 16.08 -5.37 -1.66
C THR A 328 14.82 -4.65 -1.20
N LEU A 329 13.83 -4.52 -2.10
CA LEU A 329 12.61 -3.76 -1.83
C LEU A 329 11.76 -4.54 -0.82
N THR A 330 11.54 -3.91 0.33
CA THR A 330 10.80 -4.52 1.45
C THR A 330 9.32 -4.18 1.41
N GLY A 331 8.91 -3.22 0.58
CA GLY A 331 7.58 -2.62 0.59
C GLY A 331 7.37 -1.61 1.74
N ASP A 332 8.40 -1.32 2.52
CA ASP A 332 8.37 -0.23 3.50
C ASP A 332 8.57 1.11 2.78
N HIS A 333 7.60 2.00 2.89
CA HIS A 333 7.65 3.31 2.21
C HIS A 333 8.90 4.13 2.59
N ARG A 334 9.51 3.89 3.76
CA ARG A 334 10.72 4.59 4.22
C ARG A 334 11.96 4.23 3.41
N GLU A 335 11.98 3.09 2.73
CA GLU A 335 13.12 2.70 1.87
C GLU A 335 13.20 3.51 0.58
N LEU A 336 12.13 4.22 0.20
CA LEU A 336 12.05 4.89 -1.07
C LEU A 336 13.12 5.97 -1.22
N SER A 337 13.89 5.85 -2.29
CA SER A 337 14.79 6.83 -2.84
C SER A 337 14.25 7.19 -4.22
N ILE A 338 13.41 8.23 -4.27
CA ILE A 338 12.64 8.60 -5.45
C ILE A 338 13.48 9.51 -6.35
N TYR A 339 13.52 9.20 -7.65
CA TYR A 339 14.04 10.11 -8.68
C TYR A 339 12.87 10.78 -9.37
N GLN A 340 12.76 12.10 -9.24
CA GLN A 340 11.69 12.88 -9.83
C GLN A 340 12.10 13.37 -11.21
N VAL A 341 11.24 13.16 -12.22
CA VAL A 341 11.40 13.70 -13.56
C VAL A 341 10.19 14.52 -14.01
N MET A 342 10.44 15.61 -14.71
CA MET A 342 9.40 16.33 -15.44
C MET A 342 9.36 15.80 -16.88
N VAL A 343 8.31 15.05 -17.24
CA VAL A 343 8.22 14.30 -18.50
C VAL A 343 8.56 15.20 -19.70
N GLY A 344 7.91 16.35 -19.81
CA GLY A 344 8.05 17.23 -20.95
C GLY A 344 9.44 17.87 -21.14
N SER A 345 10.28 17.92 -20.10
CA SER A 345 11.59 18.58 -20.15
C SER A 345 12.79 17.68 -19.88
N PHE A 346 12.59 16.50 -19.32
CA PHE A 346 13.70 15.63 -18.88
C PHE A 346 14.54 15.10 -20.04
N GLN A 347 14.03 14.14 -20.80
CA GLN A 347 14.74 13.50 -21.91
C GLN A 347 13.81 13.25 -23.09
N HIS A 348 14.35 13.40 -24.30
CA HIS A 348 13.68 12.98 -25.53
C HIS A 348 14.30 11.67 -26.02
N GLY A 349 13.46 10.65 -26.22
CA GLY A 349 13.86 9.39 -26.85
C GLY A 349 13.45 9.37 -28.32
N GLU A 350 14.39 9.09 -29.21
CA GLU A 350 14.11 8.90 -30.64
C GLU A 350 13.17 7.71 -30.86
N GLY A 351 12.23 7.84 -31.78
CA GLY A 351 11.20 6.83 -32.06
C GLY A 351 9.98 6.91 -31.14
N GLY A 352 10.02 7.68 -30.06
CA GLY A 352 8.87 7.98 -29.22
C GLY A 352 8.05 9.16 -29.75
N ALA A 353 7.08 9.62 -28.94
CA ALA A 353 6.24 10.77 -29.24
C ALA A 353 7.06 12.07 -29.41
N SER A 354 6.51 13.05 -30.13
CA SER A 354 7.23 14.26 -30.54
C SER A 354 7.60 15.21 -29.37
N GLY A 355 6.97 15.04 -28.21
CA GLY A 355 7.05 15.99 -27.11
C GLY A 355 6.33 17.31 -27.41
N TYR A 356 6.30 18.18 -26.41
CA TYR A 356 5.80 19.55 -26.55
C TYR A 356 6.91 20.47 -27.01
N THR A 357 6.61 21.38 -27.94
CA THR A 357 7.59 22.33 -28.51
C THR A 357 7.60 23.66 -27.79
N ASP A 358 6.51 24.01 -27.13
CA ASP A 358 6.38 25.22 -26.33
C ASP A 358 6.13 24.88 -24.85
N MET A 359 7.16 25.11 -24.03
CA MET A 359 7.17 24.75 -22.61
C MET A 359 7.69 25.90 -21.76
N TRP A 360 7.31 25.90 -20.48
CA TRP A 360 7.99 26.76 -19.51
C TRP A 360 9.32 26.15 -19.09
N GLY A 361 10.31 27.01 -18.97
CA GLY A 361 11.67 26.66 -18.58
C GLY A 361 12.67 27.70 -19.13
N PRO A 362 13.94 27.60 -18.73
CA PRO A 362 14.99 28.49 -19.25
C PRO A 362 15.20 28.25 -20.75
N GLU A 363 15.48 29.34 -21.48
CA GLU A 363 15.74 29.27 -22.92
C GLU A 363 16.95 28.38 -23.21
N GLY A 364 16.86 27.53 -24.23
CA GLY A 364 17.92 26.59 -24.60
C GLY A 364 17.99 25.30 -23.77
N HIS A 365 17.17 25.17 -22.75
CA HIS A 365 17.14 23.98 -21.88
C HIS A 365 15.94 23.04 -22.12
N ARG A 366 15.24 23.15 -23.23
CA ARG A 366 14.08 22.36 -23.57
C ARG A 366 14.44 21.15 -24.40
N LYS A 367 13.96 19.95 -24.06
CA LYS A 367 14.27 18.73 -24.81
C LYS A 367 13.05 18.01 -25.38
N ASN A 368 11.86 18.56 -25.38
CA ASN A 368 10.66 17.90 -25.88
C ASN A 368 10.52 16.48 -25.32
N GLY A 369 10.62 16.35 -24.00
CA GLY A 369 10.68 15.07 -23.30
C GLY A 369 9.49 14.17 -23.59
N ASN A 370 9.74 12.88 -23.56
CA ASN A 370 8.74 11.84 -23.80
C ASN A 370 9.01 10.58 -22.96
N LEU A 371 8.06 9.62 -22.95
CA LEU A 371 8.20 8.38 -22.20
C LEU A 371 9.41 7.54 -22.68
N ARG A 372 9.68 7.53 -23.98
CA ARG A 372 10.84 6.83 -24.55
C ARG A 372 12.16 7.37 -23.96
N GLY A 373 12.27 8.66 -23.76
CA GLY A 373 13.43 9.27 -23.13
C GLY A 373 13.62 8.84 -21.67
N ILE A 374 12.52 8.65 -20.95
CA ILE A 374 12.55 8.13 -19.57
C ILE A 374 12.96 6.64 -19.57
N ILE A 375 12.38 5.82 -20.44
CA ILE A 375 12.75 4.39 -20.58
C ILE A 375 14.26 4.26 -20.80
N ASN A 376 14.82 5.05 -21.72
CA ASN A 376 16.24 5.03 -22.04
C ASN A 376 17.14 5.51 -20.89
N SER A 377 16.56 6.13 -19.85
CA SER A 377 17.30 6.68 -18.70
C SER A 377 17.21 5.81 -17.45
N LEU A 378 16.49 4.68 -17.47
CA LEU A 378 16.25 3.87 -16.28
C LEU A 378 17.53 3.27 -15.69
N ASP A 379 18.51 2.89 -16.51
CA ASP A 379 19.79 2.38 -16.03
C ASP A 379 20.57 3.47 -15.27
N TYR A 380 20.61 4.71 -15.78
CA TYR A 380 21.20 5.85 -15.10
C TYR A 380 20.55 6.08 -13.72
N ILE A 381 19.21 6.05 -13.66
CA ILE A 381 18.44 6.21 -12.41
C ILE A 381 18.79 5.10 -11.41
N LYS A 382 18.90 3.86 -11.90
CA LYS A 382 19.28 2.71 -11.06
C LYS A 382 20.72 2.81 -10.53
N GLU A 383 21.66 3.22 -11.36
CA GLU A 383 23.08 3.38 -10.99
C GLU A 383 23.27 4.44 -9.91
N LEU A 384 22.43 5.47 -9.87
CA LEU A 384 22.37 6.45 -8.78
C LEU A 384 21.92 5.88 -7.43
N GLY A 385 21.44 4.61 -7.38
CA GLY A 385 20.91 4.01 -6.16
C GLY A 385 19.44 4.33 -5.90
N MET A 386 18.73 4.89 -6.90
CA MET A 386 17.30 5.17 -6.78
C MET A 386 16.47 3.90 -6.99
N ASN A 387 15.38 3.77 -6.25
CA ASN A 387 14.47 2.63 -6.33
C ASN A 387 13.01 3.01 -6.61
N ALA A 388 12.76 4.27 -6.92
CA ALA A 388 11.46 4.74 -7.37
C ALA A 388 11.62 5.88 -8.37
N LEU A 389 10.74 5.91 -9.37
CA LEU A 389 10.61 6.97 -10.37
C LEU A 389 9.29 7.71 -10.15
N TRP A 390 9.34 9.00 -9.87
CA TRP A 390 8.17 9.87 -9.92
C TRP A 390 8.19 10.72 -11.19
N MET A 391 7.13 10.59 -11.99
CA MET A 391 6.90 11.37 -13.19
C MET A 391 5.82 12.43 -12.94
N THR A 392 6.02 13.67 -13.43
CA THR A 392 4.91 14.63 -13.54
C THR A 392 3.77 14.03 -14.34
N PRO A 393 2.51 14.57 -14.26
CA PRO A 393 1.35 13.89 -14.80
C PRO A 393 1.52 13.52 -16.29
N VAL A 394 1.19 12.27 -16.62
CA VAL A 394 1.30 11.72 -17.98
C VAL A 394 -0.04 11.70 -18.71
N PHE A 395 -1.11 12.15 -18.06
CA PHE A 395 -2.48 12.09 -18.56
C PHE A 395 -2.72 13.10 -19.69
N ASP A 396 -3.62 12.75 -20.64
CA ASP A 396 -3.89 13.57 -21.81
C ASP A 396 -4.36 14.97 -21.43
N SER A 397 -3.53 15.97 -21.78
CA SER A 397 -3.73 17.38 -21.54
C SER A 397 -3.92 18.16 -22.85
N THR A 398 -3.93 17.51 -24.01
CA THR A 398 -3.93 18.15 -25.34
C THR A 398 -5.16 19.05 -25.60
N ASN A 399 -6.26 18.82 -24.93
CA ASN A 399 -7.46 19.66 -24.98
C ASN A 399 -7.60 20.58 -23.75
N GLY A 400 -6.56 20.61 -22.89
CA GLY A 400 -6.55 21.44 -21.70
C GLY A 400 -6.47 22.94 -22.03
N GLN A 401 -7.07 23.74 -21.15
CA GLN A 401 -7.04 25.19 -21.28
C GLN A 401 -5.65 25.76 -20.96
N GLY A 402 -5.36 26.95 -21.49
CA GLY A 402 -4.12 27.66 -21.20
C GLY A 402 -2.98 27.48 -22.23
N GLY A 403 -3.24 26.72 -23.27
CA GLY A 403 -2.33 26.54 -24.41
C GLY A 403 -1.20 25.55 -24.13
N GLU A 404 -0.34 25.33 -25.14
CA GLU A 404 0.66 24.28 -25.17
C GLU A 404 1.63 24.32 -23.98
N LYS A 405 2.04 25.50 -23.53
CA LYS A 405 2.94 25.64 -22.36
C LYS A 405 2.36 25.03 -21.07
N LEU A 406 1.06 25.19 -20.87
CA LEU A 406 0.40 24.66 -19.69
C LEU A 406 0.14 23.16 -19.84
N GLN A 407 -0.29 22.73 -21.03
CA GLN A 407 -0.48 21.32 -21.37
C GLN A 407 0.82 20.53 -21.18
N ALA A 408 1.94 21.07 -21.61
CA ALA A 408 3.28 20.48 -21.49
C ALA A 408 3.71 20.20 -20.04
N THR A 409 3.05 20.80 -19.03
CA THR A 409 3.31 20.51 -17.63
C THR A 409 2.64 19.22 -17.14
N GLY A 410 1.56 18.77 -17.82
CA GLY A 410 0.74 17.64 -17.44
C GLY A 410 -0.33 17.94 -16.35
N TYR A 411 -0.23 19.09 -15.67
CA TYR A 411 -1.10 19.40 -14.49
C TYR A 411 -2.50 19.89 -14.85
N PHE A 412 -2.84 20.01 -16.12
CA PHE A 412 -4.15 20.47 -16.59
C PHE A 412 -4.79 19.44 -17.51
N CYS A 413 -4.81 18.20 -17.05
CA CYS A 413 -5.34 17.07 -17.80
C CYS A 413 -6.86 17.18 -18.03
N THR A 414 -7.28 16.58 -19.13
CA THR A 414 -8.68 16.48 -19.54
C THR A 414 -9.14 15.03 -19.72
N ASN A 415 -8.21 14.07 -19.78
CA ASN A 415 -8.52 12.66 -19.78
C ASN A 415 -7.56 11.88 -18.89
N TYR A 416 -8.05 11.44 -17.73
CA TYR A 416 -7.26 10.72 -16.72
C TYR A 416 -7.04 9.23 -17.05
N PHE A 417 -7.66 8.71 -18.13
CA PHE A 417 -7.57 7.31 -18.55
C PHE A 417 -6.76 7.14 -19.84
N LYS A 418 -6.05 8.18 -20.26
CA LYS A 418 -5.26 8.20 -21.48
C LYS A 418 -3.90 8.82 -21.24
N ILE A 419 -2.88 8.26 -21.88
CA ILE A 419 -1.56 8.92 -21.97
C ILE A 419 -1.67 10.10 -22.93
N ASP A 420 -1.01 11.20 -22.57
CA ASP A 420 -0.88 12.36 -23.44
C ASP A 420 -0.10 11.97 -24.72
N PRO A 421 -0.70 12.12 -25.91
CA PRO A 421 -0.07 11.67 -27.16
C PRO A 421 1.21 12.46 -27.51
N LYS A 422 1.50 13.57 -26.81
CA LYS A 422 2.78 14.26 -26.87
C LYS A 422 3.86 13.61 -26.03
N PHE A 423 3.49 12.86 -24.99
CA PHE A 423 4.43 12.16 -24.14
C PHE A 423 4.67 10.73 -24.59
N GLY A 424 3.64 10.04 -25.12
CA GLY A 424 3.78 8.65 -25.52
C GLY A 424 2.45 7.97 -25.89
N THR A 425 2.47 6.64 -25.86
CA THR A 425 1.30 5.79 -25.99
C THR A 425 1.09 4.96 -24.71
N GLU A 426 -0.06 4.31 -24.61
CA GLU A 426 -0.35 3.38 -23.52
C GLU A 426 0.62 2.19 -23.52
N GLU A 427 1.03 1.70 -24.72
CA GLU A 427 2.01 0.62 -24.87
C GLU A 427 3.41 1.04 -24.41
N GLU A 428 3.83 2.30 -24.71
CA GLU A 428 5.09 2.83 -24.20
C GLU A 428 5.05 3.01 -22.68
N PHE A 429 3.90 3.37 -22.13
CA PHE A 429 3.73 3.44 -20.67
C PHE A 429 3.83 2.05 -20.03
N ASP A 430 3.19 1.04 -20.60
CA ASP A 430 3.30 -0.34 -20.11
C ASP A 430 4.74 -0.86 -20.20
N GLU A 431 5.45 -0.54 -21.30
CA GLU A 431 6.88 -0.83 -21.44
C GLU A 431 7.71 -0.14 -20.36
N LEU A 432 7.46 1.16 -20.11
CA LEU A 432 8.15 1.91 -19.06
C LEU A 432 7.97 1.24 -17.68
N VAL A 433 6.74 0.88 -17.34
CA VAL A 433 6.43 0.20 -16.08
C VAL A 433 7.18 -1.14 -15.99
N ALA A 434 7.13 -1.95 -17.04
CA ALA A 434 7.80 -3.25 -17.08
C ALA A 434 9.33 -3.11 -16.96
N GLU A 435 9.93 -2.17 -17.69
CA GLU A 435 11.38 -1.90 -17.68
C GLU A 435 11.84 -1.31 -16.34
N ALA A 436 11.04 -0.44 -15.70
CA ALA A 436 11.33 0.05 -14.36
C ALA A 436 11.31 -1.08 -13.33
N HIS A 437 10.25 -1.91 -13.35
CA HIS A 437 10.11 -3.04 -12.45
C HIS A 437 11.24 -4.08 -12.64
N SER A 438 11.64 -4.36 -13.87
CA SER A 438 12.76 -5.28 -14.15
C SER A 438 14.09 -4.83 -13.51
N ARG A 439 14.23 -3.54 -13.26
CA ARG A 439 15.38 -2.93 -12.57
C ARG A 439 15.17 -2.72 -11.07
N GLY A 440 14.02 -3.12 -10.54
CA GLY A 440 13.66 -2.87 -9.14
C GLY A 440 13.42 -1.38 -8.87
N ILE A 441 12.71 -0.72 -9.76
CA ILE A 441 12.30 0.68 -9.63
C ILE A 441 10.78 0.73 -9.59
N TYR A 442 10.21 1.23 -8.49
CA TYR A 442 8.79 1.52 -8.37
C TYR A 442 8.38 2.69 -9.27
N VAL A 443 7.17 2.64 -9.79
CA VAL A 443 6.61 3.71 -10.63
C VAL A 443 5.56 4.49 -9.83
N ILE A 444 5.81 5.79 -9.65
CA ILE A 444 4.93 6.72 -8.94
C ILE A 444 4.39 7.72 -9.96
N LEU A 445 3.07 7.79 -10.10
CA LEU A 445 2.40 8.79 -10.93
C LEU A 445 2.05 10.04 -10.12
N ASP A 446 1.99 11.17 -10.82
CA ASP A 446 1.47 12.42 -10.26
C ASP A 446 -0.05 12.51 -10.47
N GLY A 447 -0.79 12.51 -9.38
CA GLY A 447 -2.25 12.55 -9.36
C GLY A 447 -2.78 13.97 -9.13
N VAL A 448 -3.43 14.56 -10.14
CA VAL A 448 -4.05 15.87 -10.05
C VAL A 448 -5.53 15.70 -9.75
N PHE A 449 -5.89 15.43 -8.49
CA PHE A 449 -7.25 15.07 -8.10
C PHE A 449 -8.06 16.25 -7.56
N GLY A 450 -7.47 17.43 -7.49
CA GLY A 450 -8.10 18.65 -7.00
C GLY A 450 -8.56 19.63 -8.09
N HIS A 451 -7.97 19.56 -9.29
CA HIS A 451 -8.30 20.40 -10.42
C HIS A 451 -8.11 19.68 -11.77
N HIS A 452 -8.68 20.23 -12.84
CA HIS A 452 -8.60 19.70 -14.20
C HIS A 452 -8.50 20.82 -15.24
N GLY A 453 -8.13 20.50 -16.48
CA GLY A 453 -7.82 21.45 -17.54
C GLY A 453 -9.01 21.99 -18.34
N GLY A 454 -10.24 21.68 -17.97
CA GLY A 454 -11.42 22.12 -18.72
C GLY A 454 -12.52 21.05 -18.81
N VAL A 455 -13.04 20.79 -20.01
CA VAL A 455 -13.99 19.69 -20.21
C VAL A 455 -13.27 18.37 -20.13
N THR A 456 -13.65 17.53 -19.18
CA THR A 456 -13.03 16.23 -18.93
C THR A 456 -13.74 15.09 -19.63
N ALA A 457 -12.99 14.07 -20.02
CA ALA A 457 -13.52 12.81 -20.51
C ALA A 457 -14.20 12.01 -19.36
N PRO A 458 -15.27 11.26 -19.65
CA PRO A 458 -15.84 10.35 -18.68
C PRO A 458 -14.87 9.19 -18.37
N SER A 459 -15.07 8.54 -17.21
CA SER A 459 -14.41 7.27 -16.90
C SER A 459 -14.88 6.14 -17.82
N PRO A 460 -14.18 4.99 -17.87
CA PRO A 460 -14.63 3.80 -18.59
C PRO A 460 -16.03 3.31 -18.18
N GLU A 461 -16.43 3.51 -16.92
CA GLU A 461 -17.79 3.20 -16.43
C GLU A 461 -18.81 4.31 -16.69
N GLY A 462 -18.40 5.38 -17.37
CA GLY A 462 -19.29 6.51 -17.75
C GLY A 462 -19.51 7.54 -16.65
N ARG A 463 -18.70 7.56 -15.61
CA ARG A 463 -18.73 8.60 -14.57
C ARG A 463 -18.04 9.87 -15.07
N TYR A 464 -18.49 11.02 -14.58
CA TYR A 464 -17.93 12.33 -14.87
C TYR A 464 -17.35 12.95 -13.61
N ILE A 465 -16.36 13.82 -13.80
CA ILE A 465 -15.88 14.70 -12.73
C ILE A 465 -16.97 15.72 -12.43
N ASP A 466 -17.27 15.88 -11.15
CA ASP A 466 -18.14 16.94 -10.67
C ASP A 466 -17.29 18.22 -10.49
N THR A 467 -17.66 19.28 -11.22
CA THR A 467 -16.92 20.54 -11.24
C THR A 467 -17.62 21.58 -10.39
N LYS A 468 -16.88 22.26 -9.52
CA LYS A 468 -17.42 23.35 -8.70
C LYS A 468 -18.02 24.45 -9.57
N ALA A 469 -19.21 24.91 -9.22
CA ALA A 469 -19.93 25.94 -9.98
C ALA A 469 -19.08 27.23 -10.11
N GLY A 470 -19.00 27.75 -11.33
CA GLY A 470 -18.24 28.97 -11.65
C GLY A 470 -16.72 28.80 -11.76
N THR A 471 -16.20 27.57 -11.67
CA THR A 471 -14.76 27.28 -11.65
C THR A 471 -14.29 26.48 -12.87
N ALA A 472 -15.05 26.43 -13.95
CA ALA A 472 -14.71 25.68 -15.17
C ALA A 472 -13.38 26.12 -15.84
N ASN A 473 -12.87 27.29 -15.49
CA ASN A 473 -11.62 27.87 -16.04
C ASN A 473 -10.63 28.09 -14.91
N VAL A 474 -9.83 27.10 -14.61
CA VAL A 474 -8.96 27.13 -13.43
C VAL A 474 -7.50 27.27 -13.78
N ARG A 475 -7.12 28.42 -14.20
CA ARG A 475 -5.75 28.87 -14.05
C ARG A 475 -5.67 29.73 -12.78
N GLY A 476 -4.97 29.24 -11.75
CA GLY A 476 -4.62 30.00 -10.56
C GLY A 476 -5.69 30.11 -9.47
N SER A 477 -6.56 29.11 -9.30
CA SER A 477 -7.42 29.00 -8.14
C SER A 477 -6.83 28.03 -7.12
N ASP A 478 -6.34 28.51 -6.00
CA ASP A 478 -5.84 27.69 -4.90
C ASP A 478 -6.91 26.72 -4.34
N ALA A 479 -8.18 26.98 -4.62
CA ALA A 479 -9.29 26.15 -4.14
C ALA A 479 -9.56 24.90 -5.00
N GLY A 480 -8.94 24.78 -6.19
CA GLY A 480 -9.27 23.75 -7.16
C GLY A 480 -10.65 23.87 -7.76
N ASN A 481 -10.96 23.09 -8.80
CA ASN A 481 -12.28 23.11 -9.46
C ASN A 481 -13.04 21.78 -9.37
N ILE A 482 -12.43 20.73 -8.85
CA ILE A 482 -13.08 19.42 -8.66
C ILE A 482 -13.88 19.43 -7.36
N ALA A 483 -15.15 18.99 -7.44
CA ALA A 483 -16.03 18.92 -6.29
C ALA A 483 -16.08 17.51 -5.70
N TYR A 484 -15.98 17.43 -4.40
CA TYR A 484 -16.16 16.20 -3.62
C TYR A 484 -17.40 16.34 -2.71
N PRO A 485 -18.15 15.22 -2.47
CA PRO A 485 -17.87 13.83 -2.84
C PRO A 485 -18.22 13.45 -4.30
N GLY A 486 -18.81 14.33 -5.11
CA GLY A 486 -19.33 13.98 -6.44
C GLY A 486 -18.30 13.31 -7.36
N SER A 487 -17.02 13.68 -7.26
CA SER A 487 -15.94 13.11 -8.06
C SER A 487 -15.22 11.89 -7.43
N LEU A 488 -15.61 11.48 -6.20
CA LEU A 488 -14.88 10.46 -5.46
C LEU A 488 -14.77 9.14 -6.23
N GLU A 489 -15.89 8.63 -6.73
CA GLU A 489 -15.92 7.36 -7.46
C GLU A 489 -15.19 7.42 -8.81
N TYR A 490 -15.18 8.59 -9.46
CA TYR A 490 -14.35 8.78 -10.67
C TYR A 490 -12.86 8.59 -10.36
N PHE A 491 -12.35 9.19 -9.27
CA PHE A 491 -10.93 9.08 -8.91
C PHE A 491 -10.56 7.72 -8.32
N LYS A 492 -11.49 7.00 -7.71
CA LYS A 492 -11.28 5.58 -7.38
C LYS A 492 -11.06 4.74 -8.64
N GLU A 493 -11.83 4.99 -9.72
CA GLU A 493 -11.59 4.32 -10.99
C GLU A 493 -10.23 4.70 -11.61
N VAL A 494 -9.81 5.97 -11.53
CA VAL A 494 -8.46 6.40 -11.97
C VAL A 494 -7.38 5.62 -11.23
N ILE A 495 -7.49 5.51 -9.89
CA ILE A 495 -6.57 4.73 -9.06
C ILE A 495 -6.52 3.27 -9.52
N ARG A 496 -7.68 2.61 -9.65
CA ARG A 496 -7.76 1.22 -10.11
C ARG A 496 -7.17 1.01 -11.48
N TYR A 497 -7.47 1.90 -12.41
CA TYR A 497 -7.01 1.79 -13.79
C TYR A 497 -5.48 1.75 -13.88
N TRP A 498 -4.80 2.72 -13.27
CA TRP A 498 -3.35 2.83 -13.36
C TRP A 498 -2.62 1.84 -12.47
N MET A 499 -3.12 1.57 -11.26
CA MET A 499 -2.50 0.57 -10.38
C MET A 499 -2.64 -0.84 -10.96
N ASN A 500 -3.74 -1.18 -11.64
CA ASN A 500 -3.87 -2.46 -12.35
C ASN A 500 -2.91 -2.56 -13.55
N ARG A 501 -2.37 -1.46 -14.06
CA ARG A 501 -1.27 -1.41 -15.04
C ARG A 501 0.12 -1.45 -14.40
N GLY A 502 0.22 -1.59 -13.08
CA GLY A 502 1.46 -1.77 -12.34
C GLY A 502 1.99 -0.52 -11.64
N VAL A 503 1.26 0.60 -11.64
CA VAL A 503 1.65 1.79 -10.88
C VAL A 503 1.71 1.45 -9.39
N ASP A 504 2.79 1.84 -8.71
CA ASP A 504 3.09 1.48 -7.33
C ASP A 504 2.69 2.55 -6.33
N GLY A 505 2.45 3.77 -6.78
CA GLY A 505 2.12 4.86 -5.88
C GLY A 505 1.75 6.16 -6.57
N TRP A 506 1.43 7.16 -5.77
CA TRP A 506 0.94 8.47 -6.19
C TRP A 506 1.65 9.61 -5.48
N ARG A 507 2.16 10.58 -6.21
CA ARG A 507 2.36 11.94 -5.70
C ARG A 507 1.09 12.74 -6.01
N LEU A 508 0.63 13.54 -5.09
CA LEU A 508 -0.69 14.15 -5.13
C LEU A 508 -0.54 15.67 -5.15
N ASP A 509 -0.81 16.22 -6.32
CA ASP A 509 -0.69 17.65 -6.59
C ASP A 509 -1.68 18.46 -5.75
N GLN A 510 -1.21 19.55 -5.14
CA GLN A 510 -2.02 20.47 -4.34
C GLN A 510 -3.04 19.74 -3.46
N CYS A 511 -2.56 18.77 -2.68
CA CYS A 511 -3.42 17.81 -1.98
C CYS A 511 -4.47 18.43 -1.03
N TYR A 512 -4.26 19.67 -0.57
CA TYR A 512 -5.24 20.43 0.21
C TYR A 512 -6.57 20.67 -0.54
N GLN A 513 -6.58 20.64 -1.87
CA GLN A 513 -7.79 20.82 -2.69
C GLN A 513 -8.82 19.71 -2.51
N VAL A 514 -8.40 18.53 -2.06
CA VAL A 514 -9.25 17.34 -1.85
C VAL A 514 -9.81 17.28 -0.43
N TYR A 515 -9.37 18.16 0.46
CA TYR A 515 -9.99 18.37 1.76
C TYR A 515 -11.14 19.38 1.61
N GLN A 516 -12.39 18.92 1.60
CA GLN A 516 -13.56 19.77 1.30
C GLN A 516 -14.69 19.53 2.29
N GLY A 517 -15.39 20.60 2.67
CA GLY A 517 -16.55 20.50 3.56
C GLY A 517 -16.25 19.92 4.94
N GLY A 518 -14.98 20.01 5.39
CA GLY A 518 -14.54 19.43 6.65
C GLY A 518 -14.22 17.93 6.59
N HIS A 519 -14.34 17.30 5.43
CA HIS A 519 -13.97 15.89 5.20
C HIS A 519 -12.68 15.78 4.40
N ASN A 520 -11.80 14.88 4.82
CA ASN A 520 -10.56 14.55 4.15
C ASN A 520 -10.75 13.35 3.22
N TYR A 521 -11.09 13.61 1.95
CA TYR A 521 -11.34 12.55 0.95
C TYR A 521 -10.08 11.74 0.59
N TRP A 522 -8.90 12.14 1.05
CA TRP A 522 -7.69 11.30 0.94
C TRP A 522 -7.82 10.02 1.74
N TYR A 523 -8.60 10.00 2.81
CA TYR A 523 -8.95 8.78 3.52
C TYR A 523 -9.63 7.76 2.60
N ASP A 524 -10.69 8.19 1.92
CA ASP A 524 -11.47 7.33 1.02
C ASP A 524 -10.64 6.84 -0.19
N LEU A 525 -9.82 7.74 -0.76
CA LEU A 525 -8.95 7.41 -1.89
C LEU A 525 -7.78 6.50 -1.48
N ARG A 526 -7.23 6.69 -0.28
CA ARG A 526 -6.18 5.81 0.25
C ARG A 526 -6.71 4.39 0.50
N LEU A 527 -7.92 4.26 1.03
CA LEU A 527 -8.54 2.94 1.19
C LEU A 527 -8.71 2.23 -0.16
N GLU A 528 -9.01 2.96 -1.22
CA GLU A 528 -9.08 2.40 -2.57
C GLU A 528 -7.71 1.92 -3.06
N VAL A 529 -6.65 2.71 -2.83
CA VAL A 529 -5.26 2.29 -3.12
C VAL A 529 -4.91 1.01 -2.37
N GLU A 530 -5.21 0.95 -1.07
CA GLU A 530 -4.95 -0.22 -0.23
C GLU A 530 -5.73 -1.46 -0.69
N ALA A 531 -7.00 -1.27 -1.09
CA ALA A 531 -7.83 -2.35 -1.62
C ALA A 531 -7.24 -2.93 -2.92
N VAL A 532 -6.84 -2.08 -3.86
CA VAL A 532 -6.20 -2.54 -5.11
C VAL A 532 -4.87 -3.24 -4.82
N CYS A 533 -4.05 -2.71 -3.91
CA CYS A 533 -2.82 -3.37 -3.49
C CYS A 533 -3.09 -4.77 -2.93
N GLN A 534 -4.11 -4.91 -2.08
CA GLN A 534 -4.47 -6.21 -1.50
C GLN A 534 -5.00 -7.18 -2.56
N GLU A 535 -5.85 -6.70 -3.48
CA GLU A 535 -6.35 -7.50 -4.60
C GLU A 535 -5.20 -8.02 -5.47
N ARG A 536 -4.21 -7.18 -5.78
CA ARG A 536 -3.02 -7.56 -6.55
C ARG A 536 -2.16 -8.57 -5.80
N LYS A 537 -1.90 -8.35 -4.51
CA LYS A 537 -1.19 -9.32 -3.65
C LYS A 537 -1.91 -10.68 -3.61
N ASN A 538 -3.24 -10.69 -3.52
CA ASN A 538 -4.03 -11.92 -3.54
C ASN A 538 -3.93 -12.69 -4.88
N ARG A 539 -3.67 -11.97 -5.99
CA ARG A 539 -3.39 -12.60 -7.31
C ARG A 539 -1.93 -13.05 -7.45
N GLY A 540 -1.08 -12.80 -6.47
CA GLY A 540 0.35 -13.12 -6.50
C GLY A 540 1.18 -12.15 -7.34
N GLU A 541 0.69 -10.94 -7.57
CA GLU A 541 1.43 -9.91 -8.29
C GLU A 541 2.46 -9.24 -7.36
N GLU A 542 3.67 -9.06 -7.86
CA GLU A 542 4.78 -8.46 -7.11
C GLU A 542 4.68 -6.93 -7.09
N TRP A 543 4.28 -6.34 -8.22
CA TRP A 543 4.27 -4.90 -8.46
C TRP A 543 2.85 -4.31 -8.47
N GLY A 544 2.78 -2.98 -8.30
CA GLY A 544 1.50 -2.30 -8.10
C GLY A 544 0.87 -2.62 -6.74
N THR A 545 1.68 -2.98 -5.78
CA THR A 545 1.27 -3.47 -4.44
C THR A 545 1.81 -2.63 -3.30
N LEU A 546 2.64 -1.61 -3.61
CA LEU A 546 3.27 -0.73 -2.62
C LEU A 546 2.25 0.22 -1.96
N GLY A 547 1.44 0.89 -2.78
CA GLY A 547 0.41 1.81 -2.30
C GLY A 547 0.94 3.10 -1.69
N PHE A 548 2.12 3.55 -2.09
CA PHE A 548 2.69 4.80 -1.61
C PHE A 548 1.87 6.00 -2.07
N MET A 549 1.56 6.92 -1.13
CA MET A 549 0.87 8.18 -1.43
C MET A 549 1.56 9.33 -0.71
N VAL A 550 2.03 10.33 -1.45
CA VAL A 550 2.67 11.53 -0.90
C VAL A 550 1.96 12.79 -1.40
N GLY A 551 1.51 13.62 -0.48
CA GLY A 551 0.79 14.86 -0.81
C GLY A 551 1.74 16.06 -0.93
N GLU A 552 1.43 16.95 -1.87
CA GLU A 552 2.06 18.27 -1.93
C GLU A 552 1.23 19.29 -1.19
N ASP A 553 1.83 19.86 -0.13
CA ASP A 553 1.40 21.10 0.51
C ASP A 553 2.64 21.88 0.92
N TRP A 554 2.71 23.14 0.54
CA TRP A 554 3.90 23.98 0.73
C TRP A 554 4.13 24.41 2.19
N THR A 555 3.20 24.10 3.07
CA THR A 555 3.29 24.42 4.48
C THR A 555 3.15 23.19 5.36
N SER A 556 3.90 23.14 6.45
CA SER A 556 3.73 22.05 7.44
C SER A 556 2.31 22.03 8.02
N ALA A 557 1.68 23.19 8.20
CA ALA A 557 0.31 23.27 8.74
C ALA A 557 -0.72 22.64 7.78
N GLY A 558 -0.60 22.91 6.47
CA GLY A 558 -1.44 22.30 5.44
C GLY A 558 -1.17 20.82 5.29
N GLY A 559 0.11 20.43 5.26
CA GLY A 559 0.51 19.02 5.24
C GLY A 559 -0.05 18.24 6.43
N ILE A 560 -0.01 18.77 7.64
CA ILE A 560 -0.64 18.15 8.81
C ILE A 560 -2.15 18.01 8.61
N THR A 561 -2.81 19.01 8.04
CA THR A 561 -4.26 18.98 7.82
C THR A 561 -4.68 17.80 6.93
N VAL A 562 -3.99 17.54 5.83
CA VAL A 562 -4.32 16.42 4.92
C VAL A 562 -3.95 15.04 5.49
N THR A 563 -3.23 14.99 6.60
CA THR A 563 -2.96 13.74 7.33
C THR A 563 -4.01 13.46 8.42
N GLN A 564 -4.81 14.45 8.79
CA GLN A 564 -5.90 14.28 9.76
C GLN A 564 -6.99 13.36 9.22
N GLN A 565 -7.88 12.88 10.09
CA GLN A 565 -8.95 11.94 9.76
C GLN A 565 -8.41 10.69 9.03
N ASP A 566 -7.26 10.20 9.45
CA ASP A 566 -6.59 9.05 8.84
C ASP A 566 -6.32 9.21 7.34
N GLY A 567 -6.04 10.42 6.90
CA GLY A 567 -5.78 10.77 5.49
C GLY A 567 -4.43 10.26 4.98
N LEU A 568 -3.63 11.15 4.38
CA LEU A 568 -2.33 10.78 3.82
C LEU A 568 -1.31 10.37 4.89
N LYS A 569 -0.44 9.43 4.56
CA LYS A 569 0.64 8.94 5.43
C LYS A 569 2.03 9.46 5.05
N SER A 570 2.12 10.22 3.96
CA SER A 570 3.31 10.98 3.60
C SER A 570 2.91 12.32 2.97
N VAL A 571 3.71 13.34 3.22
CA VAL A 571 3.63 14.67 2.62
C VAL A 571 5.02 15.17 2.29
N MET A 572 5.15 16.06 1.30
CA MET A 572 6.42 16.68 0.95
C MET A 572 6.86 17.65 2.05
N ASP A 573 8.07 17.51 2.57
CA ASP A 573 8.60 18.33 3.68
C ASP A 573 9.31 19.60 3.16
N PHE A 574 8.54 20.62 2.79
CA PHE A 574 9.07 21.89 2.32
C PHE A 574 9.90 22.63 3.37
N ASP A 575 9.47 22.62 4.64
CA ASP A 575 10.24 23.25 5.70
C ASP A 575 11.56 22.52 5.99
N GLY A 576 11.53 21.16 5.91
CA GLY A 576 12.73 20.33 6.01
C GLY A 576 13.70 20.62 4.89
N LYS A 577 13.19 20.74 3.66
CA LYS A 577 13.97 21.18 2.48
C LYS A 577 14.67 22.50 2.76
N ASP A 578 13.94 23.53 3.22
CA ASP A 578 14.52 24.86 3.46
C ASP A 578 15.61 24.82 4.54
N ASN A 579 15.43 24.00 5.58
CA ASN A 579 16.44 23.79 6.63
C ASN A 579 17.72 23.14 6.07
N LEU A 580 17.59 22.10 5.21
CA LEU A 580 18.73 21.40 4.63
C LEU A 580 19.43 22.19 3.55
N VAL A 581 18.69 22.90 2.71
CA VAL A 581 19.28 23.78 1.67
C VAL A 581 20.05 24.93 2.33
N GLY A 582 19.47 25.56 3.34
CA GLY A 582 20.07 26.72 4.03
C GLY A 582 21.29 26.37 4.87
N LEU A 583 21.30 25.22 5.56
CA LEU A 583 22.31 24.83 6.57
C LEU A 583 22.78 26.00 7.45
N SER A 584 21.85 26.81 7.92
CA SER A 584 22.11 28.09 8.60
C SER A 584 22.95 27.95 9.89
N ALA A 585 22.91 26.80 10.54
CA ALA A 585 23.73 26.47 11.72
C ALA A 585 24.86 25.47 11.38
N GLY A 586 25.30 25.43 10.13
CA GLY A 586 26.32 24.49 9.66
C GLY A 586 25.87 23.03 9.81
N VAL A 587 26.80 22.10 10.05
CA VAL A 587 26.49 20.66 10.19
C VAL A 587 25.59 20.36 11.39
N GLY A 588 25.53 21.23 12.39
CA GLY A 588 24.58 21.10 13.50
C GLY A 588 23.11 21.16 13.07
N SER A 589 22.78 21.88 11.97
CA SER A 589 21.43 21.88 11.40
C SER A 589 21.04 20.50 10.87
N VAL A 590 21.97 19.76 10.26
CA VAL A 590 21.74 18.39 9.79
C VAL A 590 21.44 17.47 10.97
N GLY A 591 22.28 17.48 11.99
CA GLY A 591 22.08 16.65 13.18
C GLY A 591 20.76 16.96 13.88
N TRP A 592 20.41 18.24 14.01
CA TRP A 592 19.12 18.65 14.57
C TRP A 592 17.96 18.11 13.73
N TYR A 593 17.99 18.32 12.42
CA TYR A 593 16.93 17.87 11.51
C TYR A 593 16.73 16.35 11.56
N LEU A 594 17.82 15.58 11.47
CA LEU A 594 17.77 14.12 11.49
C LEU A 594 17.31 13.56 12.85
N SER A 595 17.69 14.18 13.95
CA SER A 595 17.39 13.69 15.32
C SER A 595 15.99 14.06 15.82
N THR A 596 15.49 15.23 15.43
CA THR A 596 14.14 15.67 15.82
C THR A 596 13.09 15.09 14.91
N ASP A 597 13.59 14.48 13.81
CA ASP A 597 12.73 14.07 12.71
C ASP A 597 11.92 15.30 12.23
N ALA A 598 11.70 15.48 10.96
CA ALA A 598 10.81 16.53 10.45
C ALA A 598 9.49 16.64 11.24
N ALA A 599 9.21 15.64 12.01
CA ALA A 599 8.16 15.44 12.97
C ALA A 599 8.19 16.26 14.26
N GLY A 600 9.24 16.97 14.57
CA GLY A 600 9.14 18.09 15.54
C GLY A 600 8.05 19.08 15.15
N ARG A 601 7.40 18.86 14.00
CA ARG A 601 6.30 19.64 13.42
C ARG A 601 4.92 18.97 13.48
N GLY A 602 4.75 17.90 14.24
CA GLY A 602 3.47 17.22 14.46
C GLY A 602 3.19 16.03 13.52
N TYR A 603 4.08 15.72 12.58
CA TYR A 603 3.89 14.56 11.72
C TYR A 603 4.04 13.22 12.44
N ARG A 604 4.95 13.14 13.42
CA ARG A 604 5.21 11.94 14.21
C ARG A 604 3.98 11.45 14.97
N ASP A 605 3.28 12.39 15.61
CA ASP A 605 2.07 12.08 16.38
C ASP A 605 0.91 11.61 15.51
N ALA A 606 0.96 11.93 14.19
CA ALA A 606 -0.01 11.49 13.20
C ALA A 606 0.39 10.17 12.49
N GLY A 607 1.52 9.55 12.83
CA GLY A 607 2.02 8.35 12.16
C GLY A 607 2.43 8.60 10.70
N VAL A 608 2.88 9.82 10.38
CA VAL A 608 3.23 10.28 9.04
C VAL A 608 4.74 10.25 8.86
N ASN A 609 5.21 9.75 7.71
CA ASN A 609 6.60 9.81 7.28
C ASN A 609 6.74 10.85 6.15
N PRO A 610 7.12 12.09 6.45
CA PRO A 610 7.31 13.11 5.43
C PRO A 610 8.38 12.69 4.41
N THR A 611 8.19 13.08 3.14
CA THR A 611 9.18 12.87 2.09
C THR A 611 10.10 14.07 1.99
N ILE A 612 11.41 13.89 2.25
CA ILE A 612 12.40 14.94 2.16
C ILE A 612 12.96 15.08 0.75
N PHE A 613 13.28 16.31 0.39
CA PHE A 613 13.89 16.64 -0.91
C PHE A 613 14.74 17.92 -0.78
N LEU A 614 15.54 18.24 -1.80
CA LEU A 614 16.31 19.50 -1.88
C LEU A 614 15.72 20.48 -2.88
N SER A 615 15.21 19.98 -3.99
CA SER A 615 14.57 20.76 -5.05
C SER A 615 13.41 19.97 -5.66
N ASN A 616 12.54 20.68 -6.38
CA ASN A 616 11.56 20.10 -7.27
C ASN A 616 11.32 21.04 -8.48
N HIS A 617 10.39 20.69 -9.35
CA HIS A 617 10.09 21.46 -10.56
C HIS A 617 9.38 22.81 -10.31
N ASP A 618 9.00 23.11 -9.06
CA ASP A 618 8.30 24.33 -8.64
C ASP A 618 9.12 25.18 -7.65
N THR A 619 10.29 24.72 -7.24
CA THR A 619 11.20 25.47 -6.36
C THR A 619 12.51 25.80 -7.07
N ALA A 620 13.26 26.77 -6.53
CA ALA A 620 14.65 26.97 -6.97
C ALA A 620 15.46 25.68 -6.70
N ARG A 621 16.42 25.39 -7.58
CA ARG A 621 17.32 24.25 -7.43
C ARG A 621 18.27 24.45 -6.25
N VAL A 622 18.70 23.39 -5.62
CA VAL A 622 19.75 23.45 -4.59
C VAL A 622 21.04 24.06 -5.15
N GLY A 623 21.36 23.82 -6.42
CA GLY A 623 22.49 24.41 -7.13
C GLY A 623 22.44 25.94 -7.28
N ASP A 624 21.26 26.57 -7.13
CA ASP A 624 21.13 28.04 -7.12
C ASP A 624 21.58 28.67 -5.80
N PHE A 625 21.54 27.88 -4.71
CA PHE A 625 21.99 28.30 -3.38
C PHE A 625 23.44 27.90 -3.10
N VAL A 626 23.90 26.80 -3.70
CA VAL A 626 25.23 26.24 -3.53
C VAL A 626 25.83 25.94 -4.91
N ASP A 627 26.70 26.82 -5.36
CA ASP A 627 27.27 26.69 -6.71
C ASP A 627 28.30 25.55 -6.78
N ILE A 628 28.03 24.56 -7.62
CA ILE A 628 28.87 23.40 -7.90
C ILE A 628 30.34 23.75 -8.23
N ASN A 629 30.59 24.94 -8.84
CA ASN A 629 31.92 25.36 -9.21
C ASN A 629 32.76 25.90 -8.05
N SER A 630 32.10 26.32 -6.95
CA SER A 630 32.77 26.90 -5.80
C SER A 630 32.62 26.12 -4.52
N ASP A 631 31.58 25.25 -4.39
CA ASP A 631 31.24 24.52 -3.16
C ASP A 631 30.59 23.16 -3.46
N VAL A 632 31.29 22.27 -4.15
CA VAL A 632 30.81 20.92 -4.46
C VAL A 632 30.62 20.09 -3.19
N GLU A 633 31.48 20.29 -2.16
CA GLU A 633 31.40 19.60 -0.88
C GLU A 633 30.14 20.02 -0.08
N GLY A 634 29.73 21.28 -0.20
CA GLY A 634 28.47 21.75 0.38
C GLY A 634 27.25 21.04 -0.23
N LEU A 635 27.27 20.74 -1.53
CA LEU A 635 26.24 19.90 -2.18
C LEU A 635 26.31 18.45 -1.69
N MET A 636 27.51 17.87 -1.57
CA MET A 636 27.70 16.52 -1.02
C MET A 636 27.10 16.39 0.39
N THR A 637 27.33 17.39 1.26
CA THR A 637 26.76 17.42 2.62
C THR A 637 25.22 17.36 2.59
N ARG A 638 24.57 18.09 1.68
CA ARG A 638 23.11 18.12 1.57
C ARG A 638 22.54 16.80 1.07
N HIS A 639 23.13 16.22 0.05
CA HIS A 639 22.72 14.89 -0.45
C HIS A 639 22.95 13.78 0.60
N ALA A 640 24.04 13.84 1.35
CA ALA A 640 24.29 12.94 2.46
C ALA A 640 23.24 13.04 3.56
N ALA A 641 22.80 14.27 3.90
CA ALA A 641 21.73 14.49 4.86
C ALA A 641 20.40 13.88 4.39
N VAL A 642 20.06 14.03 3.11
CA VAL A 642 18.89 13.38 2.52
C VAL A 642 19.04 11.87 2.56
N ALA A 643 20.17 11.30 2.15
CA ALA A 643 20.41 9.85 2.16
C ALA A 643 20.36 9.23 3.58
N CYS A 644 20.61 10.03 4.63
CA CYS A 644 20.50 9.61 6.03
C CYS A 644 19.10 9.72 6.65
N TYR A 645 18.14 10.28 5.94
CA TYR A 645 16.82 10.52 6.50
C TYR A 645 16.05 9.21 6.74
N SER A 646 15.40 9.10 7.91
CA SER A 646 14.53 7.95 8.25
C SER A 646 13.13 8.16 7.69
N GLY A 647 12.96 7.93 6.41
CA GLY A 647 11.71 8.12 5.66
C GLY A 647 11.96 8.19 4.17
N PRO A 648 10.92 8.36 3.34
CA PRO A 648 11.07 8.48 1.89
C PRO A 648 11.88 9.72 1.52
N THR A 649 12.67 9.62 0.47
CA THR A 649 13.49 10.73 -0.06
C THR A 649 13.17 10.97 -1.52
N CYS A 650 13.36 12.20 -1.99
CA CYS A 650 13.16 12.54 -3.40
C CYS A 650 14.33 13.40 -3.89
N THR A 651 14.91 13.01 -5.00
CA THR A 651 15.95 13.75 -5.74
C THR A 651 15.36 14.21 -7.07
N TYR A 652 15.37 15.51 -7.32
CA TYR A 652 14.92 16.06 -8.58
C TYR A 652 16.05 15.96 -9.60
N TYR A 653 15.75 15.50 -10.82
CA TYR A 653 16.76 15.31 -11.86
C TYR A 653 17.65 16.54 -12.04
N GLY A 654 18.95 16.34 -12.11
CA GLY A 654 19.96 17.38 -12.21
C GLY A 654 20.52 17.85 -10.86
N ASP A 655 19.87 17.57 -9.72
CA ASP A 655 20.43 17.90 -8.41
C ASP A 655 21.71 17.10 -8.14
N GLU A 656 21.79 15.86 -8.65
CA GLU A 656 22.95 14.96 -8.54
C GLU A 656 24.20 15.47 -9.26
N ILE A 657 24.06 16.48 -10.12
CA ILE A 657 25.16 17.17 -10.81
C ILE A 657 25.24 18.65 -10.43
N GLY A 658 24.47 19.08 -9.43
CA GLY A 658 24.42 20.48 -9.00
C GLY A 658 23.89 21.42 -10.06
N ASP A 659 22.94 20.97 -10.89
CA ASP A 659 22.30 21.79 -11.92
C ASP A 659 21.64 23.03 -11.30
N LYS A 660 21.60 24.12 -12.06
CA LYS A 660 21.04 25.40 -11.66
C LYS A 660 20.32 26.07 -12.81
N HIS A 661 19.36 26.90 -12.51
CA HIS A 661 18.58 27.56 -13.55
C HIS A 661 19.14 28.91 -14.03
N GLY A 662 20.13 29.44 -13.37
CA GLY A 662 20.88 30.60 -13.86
C GLY A 662 20.44 31.97 -13.33
N ASN A 663 19.24 32.46 -13.50
CA ASN A 663 18.89 33.85 -13.11
C ASN A 663 17.43 34.00 -12.69
N GLY A 664 17.16 34.17 -11.41
CA GLY A 664 15.85 34.57 -10.87
C GLY A 664 15.16 33.53 -10.04
N ASN A 665 14.22 33.97 -9.22
CA ASN A 665 13.45 33.10 -8.28
C ASN A 665 12.14 32.63 -8.89
N SER A 666 12.09 32.31 -10.19
CA SER A 666 10.89 31.80 -10.82
C SER A 666 10.93 30.27 -10.83
N ASP A 667 9.95 29.61 -10.21
CA ASP A 667 9.71 28.17 -10.20
C ASP A 667 9.80 27.55 -11.61
N ASN A 668 9.27 28.24 -12.63
CA ASN A 668 9.33 27.77 -14.01
C ASN A 668 10.76 27.58 -14.56
N TRP A 669 11.76 28.19 -13.95
CA TRP A 669 13.15 28.12 -14.39
C TRP A 669 13.84 26.83 -13.93
N ALA A 670 13.36 26.19 -12.87
CA ALA A 670 13.86 24.88 -12.43
C ALA A 670 13.57 23.74 -13.44
N ARG A 671 12.75 24.02 -14.46
CA ARG A 671 12.34 23.06 -15.52
C ARG A 671 13.36 23.00 -16.65
N THR A 672 14.63 22.78 -16.29
CA THR A 672 15.74 22.59 -17.20
C THR A 672 15.64 21.25 -17.95
N SER A 673 16.42 21.08 -19.02
CA SER A 673 16.59 19.75 -19.64
C SER A 673 17.43 18.85 -18.75
N GLY A 674 17.09 17.57 -18.63
CA GLY A 674 17.93 16.59 -17.97
C GLY A 674 19.25 16.39 -18.75
N ARG A 675 20.36 16.26 -18.03
CA ARG A 675 21.67 15.97 -18.57
C ARG A 675 22.24 14.76 -17.85
N LEU A 676 22.54 13.69 -18.59
CA LEU A 676 22.93 12.38 -18.07
C LEU A 676 24.39 12.03 -18.39
N ASP A 677 25.09 12.89 -19.12
CA ASP A 677 26.48 12.71 -19.56
C ASP A 677 27.19 14.05 -19.77
N GLY A 678 28.47 14.01 -20.18
CA GLY A 678 29.24 15.20 -20.48
C GLY A 678 29.55 16.05 -19.25
N PHE A 679 29.66 15.44 -18.09
CA PHE A 679 29.90 16.13 -16.82
C PHE A 679 31.32 16.71 -16.74
N ASN A 680 31.45 17.91 -16.18
CA ASN A 680 32.74 18.45 -15.78
C ASN A 680 33.25 17.74 -14.49
N ALA A 681 34.47 18.06 -14.07
CA ALA A 681 35.10 17.33 -12.93
C ALA A 681 34.34 17.48 -11.61
N ASN A 682 33.73 18.62 -11.32
CA ASN A 682 32.95 18.84 -10.10
C ASN A 682 31.58 18.13 -10.18
N GLU A 683 30.93 18.20 -11.33
CA GLU A 683 29.67 17.51 -11.60
C GLU A 683 29.85 15.99 -11.49
N GLN A 684 30.89 15.44 -12.10
CA GLN A 684 31.21 14.01 -11.99
C GLN A 684 31.50 13.61 -10.54
N ARG A 685 32.25 14.43 -9.81
CA ARG A 685 32.57 14.19 -8.41
C ARG A 685 31.32 14.17 -7.53
N LEU A 686 30.38 15.10 -7.75
CA LEU A 686 29.11 15.14 -7.04
C LEU A 686 28.26 13.93 -7.41
N HIS A 687 28.09 13.64 -8.70
CA HIS A 687 27.35 12.50 -9.21
C HIS A 687 27.84 11.17 -8.58
N ASP A 688 29.15 10.93 -8.61
CA ASP A 688 29.75 9.71 -8.05
C ASP A 688 29.50 9.62 -6.54
N TYR A 689 29.54 10.73 -5.82
CA TYR A 689 29.26 10.79 -4.41
C TYR A 689 27.77 10.50 -4.11
N VAL A 690 26.86 11.12 -4.86
CA VAL A 690 25.42 10.90 -4.74
C VAL A 690 25.08 9.43 -5.00
N ALA A 691 25.62 8.83 -6.05
CA ALA A 691 25.46 7.41 -6.32
C ALA A 691 25.92 6.54 -5.14
N LYS A 692 27.09 6.82 -4.55
CA LYS A 692 27.59 6.06 -3.40
C LYS A 692 26.70 6.17 -2.18
N VAL A 693 26.25 7.36 -1.80
CA VAL A 693 25.43 7.54 -0.58
C VAL A 693 24.03 6.95 -0.74
N PHE A 694 23.41 6.99 -1.94
CA PHE A 694 22.12 6.36 -2.16
C PHE A 694 22.20 4.85 -2.34
N ASN A 695 23.26 4.31 -2.93
CA ASN A 695 23.51 2.87 -2.91
C ASN A 695 23.79 2.36 -1.48
N ALA A 696 24.59 3.12 -0.69
CA ALA A 696 24.75 2.81 0.73
C ALA A 696 23.43 2.82 1.49
N ARG A 697 22.52 3.78 1.19
CA ARG A 697 21.19 3.82 1.76
C ARG A 697 20.38 2.59 1.38
N ALA A 698 20.36 2.19 0.10
CA ALA A 698 19.63 1.02 -0.37
C ALA A 698 20.06 -0.28 0.32
N GLU A 699 21.36 -0.42 0.62
CA GLU A 699 21.95 -1.61 1.22
C GLU A 699 21.86 -1.63 2.76
N ASN A 700 21.57 -0.51 3.41
CA ASN A 700 21.63 -0.38 4.87
C ASN A 700 20.30 0.12 5.45
N PRO A 701 19.45 -0.79 5.97
CA PRO A 701 18.16 -0.41 6.58
C PRO A 701 18.29 0.63 7.69
N ALA A 702 19.41 0.66 8.40
CA ALA A 702 19.69 1.70 9.39
C ALA A 702 19.54 3.11 8.80
N LEU A 703 19.90 3.34 7.54
CA LEU A 703 19.87 4.67 6.92
C LEU A 703 18.46 5.16 6.62
N TRP A 704 17.50 4.26 6.33
CA TRP A 704 16.15 4.69 5.95
C TRP A 704 15.04 4.40 6.99
N ARG A 705 15.29 3.53 7.99
CA ARG A 705 14.32 3.27 9.07
C ARG A 705 14.94 3.22 10.47
N GLY A 706 16.28 3.27 10.57
CA GLY A 706 16.96 3.16 11.84
C GLY A 706 16.67 4.31 12.80
N SER A 707 16.71 4.00 14.10
CA SER A 707 16.69 5.00 15.16
C SER A 707 17.93 5.90 15.06
N VAL A 708 17.78 7.14 15.44
CA VAL A 708 18.82 8.16 15.34
C VAL A 708 19.38 8.48 16.73
N SER A 709 20.69 8.30 16.89
CA SER A 709 21.43 8.81 18.06
C SER A 709 22.40 9.90 17.62
N ARG A 710 22.23 11.09 18.18
CA ARG A 710 23.01 12.28 17.84
C ARG A 710 24.14 12.50 18.85
N ASP A 711 25.35 12.75 18.37
CA ASP A 711 26.51 13.14 19.17
C ASP A 711 27.16 14.37 18.52
N GLN A 712 26.76 15.56 18.98
CA GLN A 712 27.38 16.80 18.58
C GLN A 712 28.66 17.02 19.39
N ARG A 713 29.82 16.63 18.84
CA ARG A 713 31.12 16.69 19.51
C ARG A 713 31.72 18.09 19.52
N ALA A 714 31.38 18.89 18.53
CA ALA A 714 31.76 20.31 18.42
C ALA A 714 30.76 21.06 17.53
N ASN A 715 30.83 22.38 17.47
CA ASN A 715 29.95 23.17 16.59
C ASN A 715 30.17 22.85 15.11
N ASP A 716 31.33 22.31 14.74
CA ASP A 716 31.74 21.95 13.40
C ASP A 716 31.85 20.43 13.16
N LEU A 717 31.39 19.62 14.13
CA LEU A 717 31.41 18.15 14.06
C LEU A 717 30.13 17.53 14.63
N GLU A 718 29.38 16.88 13.77
CA GLU A 718 28.19 16.11 14.10
C GLU A 718 28.39 14.64 13.75
N VAL A 719 28.17 13.74 14.71
CA VAL A 719 28.22 12.30 14.52
C VAL A 719 26.83 11.73 14.76
N ILE A 720 26.29 11.07 13.73
CA ILE A 720 24.98 10.46 13.79
C ILE A 720 25.15 8.95 13.75
N THR A 721 24.66 8.25 14.75
CA THR A 721 24.58 6.78 14.72
C THR A 721 23.15 6.39 14.43
N LYS A 722 22.97 5.61 13.38
CA LYS A 722 21.68 5.03 13.01
C LYS A 722 21.73 3.52 13.21
N THR A 723 20.71 2.98 13.89
CA THR A 723 20.62 1.55 14.16
C THR A 723 19.23 1.05 13.77
N ASP A 724 19.21 0.04 12.91
CA ASP A 724 18.00 -0.71 12.61
C ASP A 724 17.81 -1.81 13.64
N ALA A 725 16.74 -1.72 14.42
CA ALA A 725 16.45 -2.66 15.50
C ALA A 725 16.12 -4.09 15.00
N GLU A 726 15.61 -4.21 13.77
CA GLU A 726 15.21 -5.51 13.22
C GLU A 726 16.40 -6.33 12.76
N THR A 727 17.36 -5.70 12.11
CA THR A 727 18.54 -6.40 11.54
C THR A 727 19.81 -6.25 12.37
N GLY A 728 19.82 -5.30 13.31
CA GLY A 728 21.05 -4.90 14.03
C GLY A 728 22.02 -4.08 13.16
N ASN A 729 21.66 -3.78 11.89
CA ASN A 729 22.48 -2.95 11.02
C ASN A 729 22.71 -1.59 11.67
N THR A 730 23.96 -1.17 11.77
CA THR A 730 24.34 0.11 12.38
C THR A 730 25.28 0.86 11.45
N VAL A 731 24.94 2.12 11.15
CA VAL A 731 25.76 3.01 10.35
C VAL A 731 26.06 4.28 11.13
N VAL A 732 27.33 4.63 11.22
CA VAL A 732 27.80 5.91 11.76
C VAL A 732 28.04 6.86 10.59
N VAL A 733 27.34 8.00 10.62
CA VAL A 733 27.51 9.06 9.61
C VAL A 733 28.13 10.28 10.28
N ILE A 734 29.16 10.82 9.65
CA ILE A 734 29.96 11.89 10.21
C ILE A 734 29.88 13.11 9.29
N PHE A 735 29.39 14.22 9.83
CA PHE A 735 29.37 15.53 9.18
C PHE A 735 30.40 16.42 9.84
N SER A 736 31.38 16.92 9.07
CA SER A 736 32.46 17.76 9.58
C SER A 736 32.67 18.98 8.70
N GLN A 737 32.88 20.15 9.29
CA GLN A 737 33.26 21.37 8.56
C GLN A 737 34.77 21.52 8.40
N LYS A 738 35.56 20.54 8.90
CA LYS A 738 37.03 20.54 8.88
C LYS A 738 37.58 19.15 8.54
N ASP A 739 38.79 19.14 7.97
CA ASP A 739 39.57 17.93 7.89
C ASP A 739 39.98 17.51 9.29
N GLN A 740 39.59 16.34 9.73
CA GLN A 740 39.95 15.84 11.07
C GLN A 740 39.80 14.31 11.19
N ASN A 741 40.49 13.77 12.21
CA ASN A 741 40.33 12.36 12.58
C ASN A 741 39.22 12.23 13.63
N VAL A 742 38.26 11.37 13.37
CA VAL A 742 37.05 11.19 14.21
C VAL A 742 36.98 9.76 14.72
N SER A 743 36.88 9.61 16.05
CA SER A 743 36.70 8.31 16.68
C SER A 743 35.30 7.75 16.39
N ILE A 744 35.23 6.45 15.99
CA ILE A 744 33.99 5.72 15.71
C ILE A 744 33.68 4.65 16.76
N GLY A 745 34.58 4.43 17.73
CA GLY A 745 34.34 3.51 18.86
C GLY A 745 34.39 2.03 18.55
N GLY A 746 34.80 1.61 17.33
CA GLY A 746 34.80 0.22 16.91
C GLY A 746 35.46 0.02 15.55
N THR A 747 35.15 -1.11 14.92
CA THR A 747 35.58 -1.42 13.54
C THR A 747 34.36 -1.36 12.62
N GLY A 748 34.55 -0.85 11.41
CA GLY A 748 33.51 -0.76 10.41
C GLY A 748 34.06 -0.72 8.99
N GLU A 749 33.16 -0.67 8.02
CA GLU A 749 33.44 -0.51 6.59
C GLU A 749 33.09 0.92 6.16
N ASP A 750 34.02 1.60 5.49
CA ASP A 750 33.76 2.88 4.86
C ASP A 750 32.95 2.66 3.56
N LEU A 751 31.68 3.02 3.58
CA LEU A 751 30.77 2.79 2.45
C LEU A 751 31.02 3.75 1.27
N ILE A 752 31.73 4.84 1.48
CA ILE A 752 32.04 5.85 0.45
C ILE A 752 33.37 5.58 -0.24
N ASN A 753 34.42 5.31 0.55
CA ASN A 753 35.79 5.13 0.03
C ASN A 753 36.18 3.65 -0.06
N GLY A 754 35.40 2.77 0.53
CA GLY A 754 35.72 1.34 0.65
C GLY A 754 36.76 1.05 1.73
N GLY A 755 36.85 -0.23 2.07
CA GLY A 755 37.84 -0.72 3.02
C GLY A 755 37.38 -0.65 4.49
N THR A 756 38.21 -1.28 5.35
CA THR A 756 37.92 -1.37 6.80
C THR A 756 38.62 -0.21 7.54
N VAL A 757 37.86 0.42 8.44
CA VAL A 757 38.36 1.43 9.39
C VAL A 757 38.22 0.93 10.81
N SER A 758 39.15 1.26 11.69
CA SER A 758 39.13 0.78 13.09
C SER A 758 39.53 1.89 14.06
N GLY A 759 38.72 2.06 15.10
CA GLY A 759 38.90 3.07 16.14
C GLY A 759 38.56 4.50 15.68
N SER A 760 39.05 4.92 14.52
CA SER A 760 38.79 6.25 13.97
C SER A 760 38.85 6.29 12.45
N VAL A 761 38.31 7.34 11.86
CA VAL A 761 38.30 7.63 10.42
C VAL A 761 38.74 9.06 10.16
N ASN A 762 39.51 9.30 9.10
CA ASN A 762 39.78 10.65 8.60
C ASN A 762 38.63 11.12 7.74
N VAL A 763 38.05 12.27 8.09
CA VAL A 763 36.97 12.90 7.33
C VAL A 763 37.46 14.20 6.73
N SER A 764 37.01 14.50 5.52
CA SER A 764 37.28 15.77 4.83
C SER A 764 36.20 16.79 5.15
N ALA A 765 36.55 18.05 5.14
CA ALA A 765 35.63 19.17 5.33
C ALA A 765 34.47 19.09 4.33
N TRP A 766 33.23 19.12 4.85
CA TRP A 766 31.98 19.09 4.08
C TRP A 766 31.78 17.84 3.18
N VAL A 767 32.57 16.77 3.38
CA VAL A 767 32.38 15.46 2.72
C VAL A 767 32.01 14.44 3.78
N PRO A 768 30.72 14.16 3.99
CA PRO A 768 30.30 13.21 5.02
C PRO A 768 30.79 11.79 4.75
N ALA A 769 31.16 11.09 5.81
CA ALA A 769 31.58 9.70 5.79
C ALA A 769 30.47 8.79 6.35
N PHE A 770 30.33 7.61 5.76
CA PHE A 770 29.33 6.60 6.12
C PHE A 770 30.05 5.32 6.50
N ILE A 771 29.97 4.90 7.75
CA ILE A 771 30.69 3.74 8.27
C ILE A 771 29.68 2.69 8.76
N ARG A 772 29.59 1.55 8.07
CA ARG A 772 28.82 0.40 8.53
C ARG A 772 29.59 -0.32 9.61
N MET A 773 29.07 -0.30 10.83
CA MET A 773 29.72 -0.94 11.99
C MET A 773 29.59 -2.47 11.91
N GLN A 774 30.66 -3.17 12.37
CA GLN A 774 30.73 -4.64 12.44
C GLN A 774 30.20 -5.15 13.77
#